data_fab938386421312ae8db7f4fb0a06d88
#
_entry.id   fab938386421312ae8db7f4fb0a06d88
#
_cell.length_a   1.000
_cell.length_b   1.000
_cell.length_c   1.000
_cell.angle_alpha   90.00
_cell.angle_beta   90.00
_cell.angle_gamma   90.00
#
_symmetry.space_group_name_H-M   'P 1'
#
loop_
_entity.id
_entity.type
_entity.pdbx_description
1 polymer ?
#
loop_
_entity_poly.entity_id
_entity_poly.type
_entity_poly.pdbx_seq_one_letter_code
_entity_poly.pdbx_strand_id
1 'polypeptide(L)'
;MSERFNVADIFGENVFNDTVMKERLPKNVYKNLKLTMEGVQELSLADADVIANAMKDWAIEKGATHYTHWFQPLTGTTAEKHDSFISAPKSDGKVLMEFSGKELIKGEPDASSFPSGGLRATFEARGYTAWDCTSPAFVREGAQGATLCIPTAFCSYTGEALDQKTPLLRSMDAINEQALRILRLMGNTTSKKVTPSVGAEQEYFIVDREKYLQRKDLIFSGRTLFGAMPPKGQELDDHYFGSIRERIAAFMKDINEELWKLGVSAKTQHNEVAPAQHELAPIYAQCNIATDNNQLMMEVMKKVAYRHGLVCLLHEKPFAGVNGSGKHNNWSITTDDGINMLDPGKTPHENFQFLLVLGAIMRAVDKHADLLRESASDVGNDHRLGANEAPPAIISMFLGEQLEDVVMQLIDKGDATSSIQKGKLKTGASTLPDLNKDATDRNRTSPFAFTGNKFEFRMFGSSDSIAPANVVLNTIVAESFKEIADELEGSEDMQMAVHDMIKKLFTDHHRVVFNGNGYSDEWVAEAERRGLPNIKSMVEAVGSLVKPETVKMFEGFGVFTEAELKSRAEIKYEAYSKAINIEAKTMIDMAGKEIIPAVISYTTELANSVLSVKEAGADASVQADILTEVSGYLKEMKAASAKLAETVATAATFEGKAQAEYFRDTVKVAMDELRAPVDKAEMIVDKEFWPFPSYSELLFEV
;
A
#
# COMPACT_ATOMS: atom_id res chain seq x y z
N MET A 1 -24.40 25.51 -11.99
CA MET A 1 -25.10 24.33 -11.42
C MET A 1 -24.42 23.12 -12.03
N SER A 2 -23.76 22.26 -11.25
CA SER A 2 -23.21 21.00 -11.78
C SER A 2 -24.38 20.17 -12.32
N GLU A 3 -24.25 19.65 -13.54
CA GLU A 3 -25.22 18.69 -14.04
C GLU A 3 -25.37 17.56 -13.03
N ARG A 4 -26.61 17.25 -12.66
CA ARG A 4 -26.91 16.11 -11.80
C ARG A 4 -26.75 14.85 -12.66
N PHE A 5 -25.67 14.10 -12.45
CA PHE A 5 -25.49 12.79 -13.09
C PHE A 5 -25.88 11.67 -12.12
N ASN A 6 -26.31 10.55 -12.68
CA ASN A 6 -26.52 9.34 -11.94
C ASN A 6 -25.24 8.48 -12.01
N VAL A 7 -24.71 8.08 -10.88
CA VAL A 7 -23.49 7.25 -10.80
C VAL A 7 -23.61 5.98 -11.64
N ALA A 8 -24.78 5.36 -11.66
CA ALA A 8 -25.03 4.14 -12.45
C ALA A 8 -24.85 4.36 -13.97
N ASP A 9 -25.07 5.57 -14.46
CA ASP A 9 -24.98 5.88 -15.88
C ASP A 9 -23.54 6.11 -16.35
N ILE A 10 -22.67 6.56 -15.43
CA ILE A 10 -21.26 6.87 -15.75
C ILE A 10 -20.28 5.77 -15.31
N PHE A 11 -20.72 4.83 -14.46
CA PHE A 11 -19.82 3.82 -13.90
C PHE A 11 -19.24 2.91 -14.99
N GLY A 12 -17.91 2.93 -15.12
CA GLY A 12 -17.19 2.14 -16.10
C GLY A 12 -17.33 2.61 -17.55
N GLU A 13 -17.83 3.85 -17.78
CA GLU A 13 -17.99 4.37 -19.15
C GLU A 13 -16.69 4.45 -19.94
N ASN A 14 -15.56 4.58 -19.24
CA ASN A 14 -14.22 4.62 -19.81
C ASN A 14 -13.46 3.30 -19.68
N VAL A 15 -14.16 2.19 -19.49
CA VAL A 15 -13.58 0.85 -19.35
C VAL A 15 -14.03 -0.07 -20.49
N PHE A 16 -13.08 -0.74 -21.12
CA PHE A 16 -13.36 -1.81 -22.10
C PHE A 16 -13.80 -3.07 -21.38
N ASN A 17 -14.99 -3.00 -20.76
CA ASN A 17 -15.56 -4.03 -19.90
C ASN A 17 -16.30 -5.12 -20.68
N ASP A 18 -16.86 -6.09 -19.96
CA ASP A 18 -17.56 -7.24 -20.56
C ASP A 18 -18.73 -6.84 -21.46
N THR A 19 -19.46 -5.77 -21.13
CA THR A 19 -20.55 -5.24 -21.95
C THR A 19 -20.03 -4.72 -23.28
N VAL A 20 -18.97 -3.87 -23.23
CA VAL A 20 -18.32 -3.32 -24.43
C VAL A 20 -17.73 -4.45 -25.29
N MET A 21 -17.08 -5.43 -24.66
CA MET A 21 -16.54 -6.60 -25.36
C MET A 21 -17.64 -7.38 -26.11
N LYS A 22 -18.79 -7.63 -25.48
CA LYS A 22 -19.93 -8.32 -26.09
C LYS A 22 -20.53 -7.57 -27.28
N GLU A 23 -20.57 -6.25 -27.18
CA GLU A 23 -21.14 -5.39 -28.21
C GLU A 23 -20.24 -5.27 -29.43
N ARG A 24 -18.91 -5.25 -29.23
CA ARG A 24 -17.94 -4.93 -30.27
C ARG A 24 -17.20 -6.11 -30.87
N LEU A 25 -17.15 -7.24 -30.16
CA LEU A 25 -16.43 -8.40 -30.64
C LEU A 25 -17.38 -9.41 -31.35
N PRO A 26 -16.93 -10.05 -32.42
CA PRO A 26 -17.62 -11.22 -32.95
C PRO A 26 -17.79 -12.30 -31.87
N LYS A 27 -18.94 -12.99 -31.87
CA LYS A 27 -19.30 -13.96 -30.82
C LYS A 27 -18.25 -15.03 -30.56
N ASN A 28 -17.57 -15.51 -31.59
CA ASN A 28 -16.50 -16.52 -31.47
C ASN A 28 -15.25 -15.90 -30.81
N VAL A 29 -14.85 -14.70 -31.19
CA VAL A 29 -13.68 -13.99 -30.60
C VAL A 29 -13.94 -13.66 -29.13
N TYR A 30 -15.14 -13.14 -28.81
CA TYR A 30 -15.53 -12.90 -27.42
C TYR A 30 -15.47 -14.19 -26.58
N LYS A 31 -16.02 -15.32 -27.12
CA LYS A 31 -15.96 -16.61 -26.41
C LYS A 31 -14.52 -17.07 -26.20
N ASN A 32 -13.66 -16.96 -27.22
CA ASN A 32 -12.25 -17.33 -27.11
C ASN A 32 -11.52 -16.47 -26.08
N LEU A 33 -11.76 -15.15 -26.08
CA LEU A 33 -11.19 -14.24 -25.06
C LEU A 33 -11.61 -14.65 -23.65
N LYS A 34 -12.88 -14.98 -23.42
CA LYS A 34 -13.34 -15.47 -22.10
C LYS A 34 -12.62 -16.73 -21.65
N LEU A 35 -12.41 -17.69 -22.55
CA LEU A 35 -11.65 -18.91 -22.26
C LEU A 35 -10.17 -18.60 -21.95
N THR A 36 -9.60 -17.59 -22.61
CA THR A 36 -8.23 -17.12 -22.29
C THR A 36 -8.18 -16.48 -20.90
N MET A 37 -9.15 -15.63 -20.55
CA MET A 37 -9.27 -15.02 -19.22
C MET A 37 -9.46 -16.05 -18.10
N GLU A 38 -10.04 -17.21 -18.43
CA GLU A 38 -10.20 -18.34 -17.51
C GLU A 38 -8.95 -19.24 -17.44
N GLY A 39 -7.95 -18.99 -18.28
CA GLY A 39 -6.73 -19.81 -18.37
C GLY A 39 -6.91 -21.15 -19.08
N VAL A 40 -7.99 -21.32 -19.84
CA VAL A 40 -8.32 -22.58 -20.52
C VAL A 40 -7.59 -22.72 -21.87
N GLN A 41 -7.30 -21.61 -22.52
CA GLN A 41 -6.59 -21.58 -23.81
C GLN A 41 -5.73 -20.33 -23.96
N GLU A 42 -4.75 -20.39 -24.85
CA GLU A 42 -3.96 -19.22 -25.26
C GLU A 42 -4.74 -18.38 -26.27
N LEU A 43 -4.46 -17.07 -26.30
CA LEU A 43 -5.04 -16.14 -27.27
C LEU A 43 -4.34 -16.29 -28.62
N SER A 44 -5.11 -16.54 -29.69
CA SER A 44 -4.57 -16.55 -31.05
C SER A 44 -4.26 -15.13 -31.53
N LEU A 45 -3.21 -14.97 -32.39
CA LEU A 45 -2.90 -13.66 -32.97
C LEU A 45 -4.05 -13.11 -33.82
N ALA A 46 -4.80 -13.97 -34.49
CA ALA A 46 -5.96 -13.57 -35.29
C ALA A 46 -7.12 -13.01 -34.41
N ASP A 47 -7.37 -13.63 -33.27
CA ASP A 47 -8.34 -13.08 -32.29
C ASP A 47 -7.81 -11.77 -31.69
N ALA A 48 -6.52 -11.70 -31.39
CA ALA A 48 -5.89 -10.49 -30.86
C ALA A 48 -5.98 -9.31 -31.85
N ASP A 49 -5.82 -9.52 -33.16
CA ASP A 49 -5.99 -8.49 -34.17
C ASP A 49 -7.41 -7.92 -34.19
N VAL A 50 -8.42 -8.80 -34.07
CA VAL A 50 -9.82 -8.36 -34.00
C VAL A 50 -10.10 -7.57 -32.71
N ILE A 51 -9.58 -8.04 -31.59
CA ILE A 51 -9.74 -7.36 -30.28
C ILE A 51 -9.03 -6.01 -30.30
N ALA A 52 -7.79 -5.94 -30.78
CA ALA A 52 -7.02 -4.71 -30.87
C ALA A 52 -7.74 -3.66 -31.72
N ASN A 53 -8.26 -4.03 -32.88
CA ASN A 53 -9.02 -3.10 -33.73
C ASN A 53 -10.31 -2.62 -33.06
N ALA A 54 -11.07 -3.51 -32.41
CA ALA A 54 -12.29 -3.13 -31.70
C ALA A 54 -11.98 -2.21 -30.51
N MET A 55 -10.90 -2.48 -29.76
CA MET A 55 -10.42 -1.67 -28.64
C MET A 55 -9.97 -0.27 -29.10
N LYS A 56 -9.23 -0.21 -30.21
CA LYS A 56 -8.80 1.06 -30.83
C LYS A 56 -10.01 1.90 -31.28
N ASP A 57 -10.96 1.31 -32.00
CA ASP A 57 -12.14 2.04 -32.50
C ASP A 57 -12.96 2.59 -31.32
N TRP A 58 -13.18 1.79 -30.29
CA TRP A 58 -13.81 2.24 -29.06
C TRP A 58 -13.04 3.37 -28.36
N ALA A 59 -11.73 3.27 -28.29
CA ALA A 59 -10.90 4.30 -27.65
C ALA A 59 -10.92 5.61 -28.44
N ILE A 60 -10.89 5.56 -29.78
CA ILE A 60 -11.00 6.74 -30.67
C ILE A 60 -12.36 7.42 -30.49
N GLU A 61 -13.45 6.67 -30.37
CA GLU A 61 -14.78 7.24 -30.05
C GLU A 61 -14.81 7.97 -28.71
N LYS A 62 -13.96 7.57 -27.76
CA LYS A 62 -13.70 8.25 -26.47
C LYS A 62 -12.69 9.40 -26.58
N GLY A 63 -12.21 9.72 -27.78
CA GLY A 63 -11.26 10.81 -28.02
C GLY A 63 -9.78 10.43 -27.84
N ALA A 64 -9.46 9.14 -27.71
CA ALA A 64 -8.09 8.72 -27.59
C ALA A 64 -7.34 8.85 -28.93
N THR A 65 -6.12 9.36 -28.85
CA THR A 65 -5.18 9.48 -29.99
C THR A 65 -3.97 8.58 -29.82
N HIS A 66 -3.74 8.13 -28.60
CA HIS A 66 -2.60 7.32 -28.20
C HIS A 66 -3.07 6.11 -27.39
N TYR A 67 -2.20 5.09 -27.32
CA TYR A 67 -2.29 3.99 -26.38
C TYR A 67 -0.99 3.87 -25.59
N THR A 68 -1.07 3.19 -24.45
CA THR A 68 0.10 2.84 -23.64
C THR A 68 -0.07 1.47 -23.02
N HIS A 69 1.01 0.70 -22.96
CA HIS A 69 1.10 -0.43 -22.05
C HIS A 69 1.32 0.11 -20.64
N TRP A 70 0.34 -0.08 -19.80
CA TRP A 70 0.31 0.41 -18.42
C TRP A 70 0.70 -0.74 -17.48
N PHE A 71 1.81 -0.58 -16.72
CA PHE A 71 2.35 -1.63 -15.88
C PHE A 71 2.96 -1.09 -14.59
N GLN A 72 3.23 -1.98 -13.63
CA GLN A 72 3.75 -1.68 -12.29
C GLN A 72 5.18 -2.22 -12.15
N PRO A 73 6.21 -1.47 -12.56
CA PRO A 73 7.60 -1.88 -12.38
C PRO A 73 8.00 -1.82 -10.91
N LEU A 74 9.24 -2.24 -10.59
CA LEU A 74 9.77 -2.23 -9.22
C LEU A 74 10.20 -0.82 -8.75
N THR A 75 9.51 0.22 -9.22
CA THR A 75 9.75 1.64 -8.86
C THR A 75 8.72 2.23 -7.89
N GLY A 76 7.67 1.49 -7.57
CA GLY A 76 6.54 1.99 -6.76
C GLY A 76 5.54 2.87 -7.50
N THR A 77 5.81 3.22 -8.77
CA THR A 77 4.90 3.99 -9.64
C THR A 77 4.49 3.17 -10.86
N THR A 78 3.40 3.57 -11.54
CA THR A 78 3.03 2.99 -12.83
C THR A 78 3.87 3.57 -13.96
N ALA A 79 4.24 2.73 -14.94
CA ALA A 79 5.01 3.12 -16.09
C ALA A 79 4.12 3.18 -17.34
N GLU A 80 4.44 4.12 -18.22
CA GLU A 80 3.70 4.39 -19.44
C GLU A 80 4.68 4.84 -20.55
N LYS A 81 4.39 4.37 -21.78
CA LYS A 81 5.00 4.90 -22.98
C LYS A 81 3.89 5.09 -24.01
N HIS A 82 3.58 6.34 -24.32
CA HIS A 82 2.47 6.69 -25.19
C HIS A 82 2.90 6.58 -26.66
N ASP A 83 2.28 5.66 -27.38
CA ASP A 83 2.42 5.52 -28.83
C ASP A 83 1.12 5.98 -29.50
N SER A 84 1.22 6.78 -30.59
CA SER A 84 0.04 7.19 -31.37
C SER A 84 -0.45 6.04 -32.23
N PHE A 85 -1.77 6.01 -32.48
CA PHE A 85 -2.36 5.06 -33.44
C PHE A 85 -2.02 5.33 -34.90
N ILE A 86 -1.28 6.41 -35.22
CA ILE A 86 -1.00 6.78 -36.63
C ILE A 86 -0.07 5.76 -37.31
N SER A 87 -0.43 5.37 -38.54
CA SER A 87 0.47 4.62 -39.43
C SER A 87 1.48 5.54 -40.12
N ALA A 88 2.44 4.94 -40.84
CA ALA A 88 3.31 5.69 -41.73
C ALA A 88 2.48 6.43 -42.79
N PRO A 89 2.85 7.67 -43.18
CA PRO A 89 2.15 8.42 -44.23
C PRO A 89 2.12 7.64 -45.56
N LYS A 90 0.93 7.60 -46.18
CA LYS A 90 0.70 7.02 -47.50
C LYS A 90 1.19 7.98 -48.61
N SER A 91 1.19 7.49 -49.84
CA SER A 91 1.61 8.29 -51.02
C SER A 91 0.77 9.56 -51.23
N ASP A 92 -0.43 9.65 -50.69
CA ASP A 92 -1.29 10.83 -50.71
C ASP A 92 -1.08 11.77 -49.51
N GLY A 93 -0.09 11.47 -48.67
CA GLY A 93 0.23 12.23 -47.45
C GLY A 93 -0.72 11.99 -46.26
N LYS A 94 -1.66 11.07 -46.36
CA LYS A 94 -2.58 10.72 -45.30
C LYS A 94 -2.05 9.57 -44.44
N VAL A 95 -2.47 9.53 -43.19
CA VAL A 95 -2.20 8.43 -42.25
C VAL A 95 -3.49 7.63 -41.97
N LEU A 96 -3.32 6.39 -41.58
CA LEU A 96 -4.41 5.60 -40.99
C LEU A 96 -4.21 5.52 -39.48
N MET A 97 -5.33 5.23 -38.80
CA MET A 97 -5.29 4.87 -37.38
C MET A 97 -5.28 3.34 -37.30
N GLU A 98 -4.16 2.76 -36.84
CA GLU A 98 -3.92 1.34 -36.80
C GLU A 98 -3.49 0.90 -35.39
N PHE A 99 -3.90 -0.30 -35.00
CA PHE A 99 -3.47 -0.94 -33.78
C PHE A 99 -3.65 -2.46 -33.98
N SER A 100 -2.55 -3.19 -33.98
CA SER A 100 -2.52 -4.62 -34.30
C SER A 100 -2.58 -5.47 -33.05
N GLY A 101 -2.97 -6.74 -33.21
CA GLY A 101 -2.92 -7.73 -32.13
C GLY A 101 -1.50 -7.94 -31.59
N LYS A 102 -0.48 -7.80 -32.43
CA LYS A 102 0.92 -7.85 -31.99
C LYS A 102 1.22 -6.70 -31.02
N GLU A 103 0.79 -5.48 -31.33
CA GLU A 103 0.98 -4.30 -30.48
C GLU A 103 0.13 -4.39 -29.21
N LEU A 104 -1.05 -5.03 -29.25
CA LEU A 104 -1.86 -5.30 -28.07
C LEU A 104 -1.16 -6.28 -27.13
N ILE A 105 -0.72 -7.43 -27.66
CA ILE A 105 -0.18 -8.52 -26.84
C ILE A 105 1.16 -8.15 -26.23
N LYS A 106 2.04 -7.44 -26.98
CA LYS A 106 3.45 -7.24 -26.63
C LYS A 106 3.94 -5.84 -26.94
N GLY A 107 4.56 -5.21 -25.95
CA GLY A 107 5.41 -4.04 -26.13
C GLY A 107 6.88 -4.37 -25.87
N GLU A 108 7.78 -3.50 -26.36
CA GLU A 108 9.22 -3.64 -26.17
C GLU A 108 9.81 -2.34 -25.60
N PRO A 109 9.51 -1.99 -24.31
CA PRO A 109 10.08 -0.81 -23.70
C PRO A 109 11.56 -0.98 -23.45
N ASP A 110 12.30 0.15 -23.40
CA ASP A 110 13.67 0.17 -22.93
C ASP A 110 13.70 -0.11 -21.42
N ALA A 111 14.27 -1.25 -21.04
CA ALA A 111 14.38 -1.68 -19.65
C ALA A 111 15.67 -1.17 -18.96
N SER A 112 16.52 -0.40 -19.63
CA SER A 112 17.82 0.03 -19.10
C SER A 112 17.70 0.92 -17.86
N SER A 113 16.61 1.69 -17.75
CA SER A 113 16.35 2.63 -16.65
C SER A 113 15.53 2.04 -15.50
N PHE A 114 14.96 0.83 -15.66
CA PHE A 114 14.20 0.20 -14.60
C PHE A 114 15.09 -0.59 -13.63
N PRO A 115 14.76 -0.61 -12.31
CA PRO A 115 15.48 -1.43 -11.34
C PRO A 115 15.44 -2.91 -11.74
N SER A 116 16.57 -3.57 -11.72
CA SER A 116 16.69 -4.99 -12.10
C SER A 116 17.47 -5.85 -11.11
N GLY A 117 18.11 -5.25 -10.09
CA GLY A 117 18.86 -5.98 -9.06
C GLY A 117 19.86 -6.99 -9.62
N GLY A 118 20.50 -6.69 -10.73
CA GLY A 118 21.46 -7.58 -11.38
C GLY A 118 20.86 -8.65 -12.31
N LEU A 119 19.53 -8.75 -12.45
CA LEU A 119 18.88 -9.70 -13.38
C LEU A 119 19.15 -9.39 -14.86
N ARG A 120 19.62 -8.21 -15.14
CA ARG A 120 19.87 -7.73 -16.49
C ARG A 120 21.29 -7.22 -16.61
N ALA A 121 21.99 -7.68 -17.63
CA ALA A 121 23.28 -7.09 -18.00
C ALA A 121 23.06 -5.68 -18.57
N THR A 122 24.00 -4.77 -18.33
CA THR A 122 23.88 -3.35 -18.72
C THR A 122 23.72 -3.11 -20.21
N PHE A 123 24.19 -4.04 -21.08
CA PHE A 123 24.02 -3.99 -22.53
C PHE A 123 22.65 -4.53 -23.00
N GLU A 124 21.88 -5.21 -22.16
CA GLU A 124 20.56 -5.74 -22.49
C GLU A 124 19.50 -4.71 -22.08
N ALA A 125 19.18 -3.80 -22.99
CA ALA A 125 18.24 -2.72 -22.73
C ALA A 125 16.77 -3.10 -23.01
N ARG A 126 16.51 -4.24 -23.69
CA ARG A 126 15.15 -4.64 -24.07
C ARG A 126 14.43 -5.37 -22.93
N GLY A 127 13.22 -4.90 -22.62
CA GLY A 127 12.23 -5.61 -21.83
C GLY A 127 10.98 -5.90 -22.65
N TYR A 128 10.06 -6.67 -22.09
CA TYR A 128 8.79 -7.00 -22.73
C TYR A 128 7.63 -6.70 -21.80
N THR A 129 6.60 -6.04 -22.33
CA THR A 129 5.29 -6.02 -21.70
C THR A 129 4.39 -7.09 -22.31
N ALA A 130 3.57 -7.74 -21.52
CA ALA A 130 2.60 -8.75 -21.96
C ALA A 130 1.22 -8.35 -21.49
N TRP A 131 0.24 -8.32 -22.41
CA TRP A 131 -1.13 -7.96 -22.08
C TRP A 131 -1.75 -8.92 -21.06
N ASP A 132 -2.26 -8.35 -19.96
CA ASP A 132 -3.08 -9.06 -19.00
C ASP A 132 -4.56 -8.90 -19.38
N CYS A 133 -5.12 -9.87 -20.09
CA CYS A 133 -6.51 -9.84 -20.53
C CYS A 133 -7.51 -9.98 -19.35
N THR A 134 -7.06 -10.34 -18.16
CA THR A 134 -7.91 -10.45 -16.96
C THR A 134 -8.18 -9.12 -16.28
N SER A 135 -7.36 -8.09 -16.60
CA SER A 135 -7.58 -6.71 -16.18
C SER A 135 -8.10 -5.88 -17.36
N PRO A 136 -9.25 -5.20 -17.23
CA PRO A 136 -9.82 -4.47 -18.34
C PRO A 136 -8.98 -3.25 -18.74
N ALA A 137 -8.84 -3.02 -20.06
CA ALA A 137 -8.25 -1.79 -20.57
C ALA A 137 -9.21 -0.60 -20.31
N PHE A 138 -8.67 0.59 -20.19
CA PHE A 138 -9.43 1.80 -19.89
C PHE A 138 -8.92 3.02 -20.65
N VAL A 139 -9.78 3.99 -20.87
CA VAL A 139 -9.41 5.28 -21.44
C VAL A 139 -9.28 6.30 -20.32
N ARG A 140 -8.10 6.90 -20.21
CA ARG A 140 -7.83 7.94 -19.24
C ARG A 140 -7.76 9.29 -19.93
N GLU A 141 -8.56 10.23 -19.42
CA GLU A 141 -8.52 11.63 -19.85
C GLU A 141 -7.43 12.40 -19.10
N GLY A 142 -6.78 13.33 -19.78
CA GLY A 142 -5.74 14.16 -19.20
C GLY A 142 -5.53 15.46 -19.99
N ALA A 143 -4.61 16.31 -19.54
CA ALA A 143 -4.30 17.57 -20.19
C ALA A 143 -3.78 17.40 -21.64
N GLN A 144 -3.24 16.25 -21.96
CA GLN A 144 -2.74 15.86 -23.29
C GLN A 144 -3.81 15.22 -24.19
N GLY A 145 -5.06 15.13 -23.74
CA GLY A 145 -6.13 14.38 -24.40
C GLY A 145 -6.37 13.03 -23.75
N ALA A 146 -7.12 12.16 -24.45
CA ALA A 146 -7.40 10.82 -23.97
C ALA A 146 -6.39 9.81 -24.46
N THR A 147 -6.07 8.81 -23.62
CA THR A 147 -5.13 7.73 -23.90
C THR A 147 -5.75 6.38 -23.52
N LEU A 148 -5.65 5.39 -24.40
CA LEU A 148 -5.99 4.00 -24.10
C LEU A 148 -4.88 3.37 -23.25
N CYS A 149 -5.20 3.00 -22.02
CA CYS A 149 -4.30 2.32 -21.10
C CYS A 149 -4.61 0.82 -21.10
N ILE A 150 -3.59 0.02 -21.38
CA ILE A 150 -3.70 -1.44 -21.49
C ILE A 150 -2.90 -2.05 -20.33
N PRO A 151 -3.55 -2.68 -19.34
CA PRO A 151 -2.85 -3.34 -18.23
C PRO A 151 -1.96 -4.47 -18.73
N THR A 152 -0.68 -4.43 -18.35
CA THR A 152 0.33 -5.41 -18.79
C THR A 152 1.21 -5.87 -17.64
N ALA A 153 1.80 -7.05 -17.80
CA ALA A 153 2.97 -7.51 -17.07
C ALA A 153 4.24 -6.95 -17.73
N PHE A 154 5.37 -6.98 -17.01
CA PHE A 154 6.68 -6.53 -17.51
C PHE A 154 7.77 -7.49 -17.08
N CYS A 155 8.56 -7.94 -18.04
CA CYS A 155 9.67 -8.87 -17.80
C CYS A 155 10.95 -8.44 -18.53
N SER A 156 12.08 -9.02 -18.09
CA SER A 156 13.38 -8.88 -18.74
C SER A 156 13.40 -9.57 -20.11
N TYR A 157 14.50 -9.38 -20.87
CA TYR A 157 14.73 -10.08 -22.12
C TYR A 157 14.76 -11.61 -21.95
N THR A 158 15.20 -12.10 -20.81
CA THR A 158 15.31 -13.53 -20.44
C THR A 158 14.07 -14.09 -19.74
N GLY A 159 13.07 -13.23 -19.46
CA GLY A 159 11.75 -13.65 -18.98
C GLY A 159 11.52 -13.50 -17.46
N GLU A 160 12.51 -13.02 -16.71
CA GLU A 160 12.32 -12.75 -15.28
C GLU A 160 11.36 -11.58 -15.07
N ALA A 161 10.50 -11.70 -14.07
CA ALA A 161 9.53 -10.66 -13.70
C ALA A 161 10.26 -9.43 -13.12
N LEU A 162 10.11 -8.29 -13.78
CA LEU A 162 10.60 -6.98 -13.34
C LEU A 162 9.45 -6.06 -12.88
N ASP A 163 8.30 -6.65 -12.56
CA ASP A 163 7.08 -5.98 -12.16
C ASP A 163 6.47 -6.56 -10.88
N GLN A 164 5.37 -5.99 -10.45
CA GLN A 164 4.59 -6.48 -9.31
C GLN A 164 3.44 -7.40 -9.73
N LYS A 165 2.96 -7.29 -10.97
CA LYS A 165 1.77 -8.02 -11.43
C LYS A 165 2.05 -9.49 -11.74
N THR A 166 3.16 -9.80 -12.39
CA THR A 166 3.49 -11.20 -12.75
C THR A 166 3.52 -12.12 -11.53
N PRO A 167 4.25 -11.82 -10.45
CA PRO A 167 4.21 -12.67 -9.26
C PRO A 167 2.84 -12.68 -8.58
N LEU A 168 2.05 -11.58 -8.67
CA LEU A 168 0.69 -11.55 -8.14
C LEU A 168 -0.22 -12.57 -8.85
N LEU A 169 -0.22 -12.58 -10.17
CA LEU A 169 -0.99 -13.55 -10.97
C LEU A 169 -0.55 -15.00 -10.67
N ARG A 170 0.76 -15.25 -10.62
CA ARG A 170 1.31 -16.58 -10.25
C ARG A 170 0.85 -17.02 -8.85
N SER A 171 0.81 -16.10 -7.88
CA SER A 171 0.34 -16.40 -6.52
C SER A 171 -1.17 -16.68 -6.46
N MET A 172 -1.95 -16.01 -7.31
CA MET A 172 -3.40 -16.28 -7.44
C MET A 172 -3.66 -17.67 -8.03
N ASP A 173 -2.85 -18.12 -8.97
CA ASP A 173 -2.94 -19.48 -9.51
C ASP A 173 -2.56 -20.52 -8.44
N ALA A 174 -1.50 -20.27 -7.68
CA ALA A 174 -1.06 -21.15 -6.61
C ALA A 174 -2.14 -21.36 -5.54
N ILE A 175 -2.75 -20.27 -5.05
CA ILE A 175 -3.80 -20.40 -4.02
C ILE A 175 -5.07 -21.03 -4.59
N ASN A 176 -5.43 -20.75 -5.85
CA ASN A 176 -6.56 -21.37 -6.53
C ASN A 176 -6.42 -22.89 -6.57
N GLU A 177 -5.27 -23.39 -7.00
CA GLU A 177 -5.01 -24.83 -7.10
C GLU A 177 -5.13 -25.52 -5.74
N GLN A 178 -4.48 -25.01 -4.73
CA GLN A 178 -4.43 -25.65 -3.41
C GLN A 178 -5.76 -25.50 -2.64
N ALA A 179 -6.44 -24.37 -2.77
CA ALA A 179 -7.77 -24.18 -2.18
C ALA A 179 -8.81 -25.14 -2.81
N LEU A 180 -8.75 -25.38 -4.10
CA LEU A 180 -9.62 -26.38 -4.76
C LEU A 180 -9.35 -27.81 -4.24
N ARG A 181 -8.08 -28.17 -3.95
CA ARG A 181 -7.77 -29.46 -3.31
C ARG A 181 -8.46 -29.59 -1.95
N ILE A 182 -8.36 -28.56 -1.10
CA ILE A 182 -9.06 -28.53 0.20
C ILE A 182 -10.57 -28.68 0.01
N LEU A 183 -11.17 -27.92 -0.89
CA LEU A 183 -12.61 -27.98 -1.16
C LEU A 183 -13.04 -29.37 -1.63
N ARG A 184 -12.24 -30.04 -2.49
CA ARG A 184 -12.52 -31.43 -2.92
C ARG A 184 -12.49 -32.42 -1.76
N LEU A 185 -11.52 -32.33 -0.86
CA LEU A 185 -11.45 -33.14 0.35
C LEU A 185 -12.64 -32.92 1.28
N MET A 186 -13.17 -31.68 1.32
CA MET A 186 -14.39 -31.35 2.05
C MET A 186 -15.69 -31.69 1.32
N GLY A 187 -15.61 -32.39 0.17
CA GLY A 187 -16.78 -32.88 -0.60
C GLY A 187 -17.39 -31.85 -1.56
N ASN A 188 -16.80 -30.68 -1.73
CA ASN A 188 -17.25 -29.72 -2.75
C ASN A 188 -16.83 -30.20 -4.14
N THR A 189 -17.80 -30.43 -5.02
CA THR A 189 -17.59 -30.88 -6.41
C THR A 189 -18.05 -29.85 -7.45
N THR A 190 -18.63 -28.72 -7.03
CA THR A 190 -19.24 -27.72 -7.91
C THR A 190 -18.29 -26.59 -8.28
N SER A 191 -17.55 -26.06 -7.31
CA SER A 191 -16.63 -24.95 -7.53
C SER A 191 -15.49 -25.33 -8.48
N LYS A 192 -15.20 -24.48 -9.44
CA LYS A 192 -14.16 -24.70 -10.48
C LYS A 192 -12.94 -23.79 -10.29
N LYS A 193 -13.13 -22.67 -9.60
CA LYS A 193 -12.09 -21.67 -9.36
C LYS A 193 -12.25 -21.07 -7.97
N VAL A 194 -11.13 -20.81 -7.33
CA VAL A 194 -11.04 -20.00 -6.10
C VAL A 194 -10.22 -18.75 -6.40
N THR A 195 -10.72 -17.59 -6.01
CA THR A 195 -10.06 -16.33 -6.31
C THR A 195 -9.90 -15.51 -5.01
N PRO A 196 -8.69 -15.02 -4.70
CA PRO A 196 -8.52 -14.06 -3.64
C PRO A 196 -9.13 -12.71 -4.06
N SER A 197 -9.84 -12.08 -3.14
CA SER A 197 -10.42 -10.75 -3.28
C SER A 197 -9.83 -9.79 -2.28
N VAL A 198 -9.70 -8.52 -2.68
CA VAL A 198 -9.06 -7.49 -1.88
C VAL A 198 -9.83 -6.18 -1.96
N GLY A 199 -9.95 -5.48 -0.83
CA GLY A 199 -10.36 -4.10 -0.73
C GLY A 199 -9.33 -3.31 0.08
N ALA A 200 -8.64 -2.37 -0.54
CA ALA A 200 -7.62 -1.56 0.10
C ALA A 200 -8.20 -0.20 0.47
N GLU A 201 -8.22 0.12 1.76
CA GLU A 201 -8.63 1.42 2.30
C GLU A 201 -7.44 2.38 2.23
N GLN A 202 -7.53 3.43 1.40
CA GLN A 202 -6.41 4.34 1.13
C GLN A 202 -6.49 5.57 2.02
N GLU A 203 -5.56 5.68 2.97
CA GLU A 203 -5.35 6.90 3.75
C GLU A 203 -4.38 7.84 3.02
N TYR A 204 -4.54 9.15 3.24
CA TYR A 204 -3.72 10.19 2.62
C TYR A 204 -3.84 11.52 3.34
N PHE A 205 -2.85 12.41 3.15
CA PHE A 205 -2.91 13.80 3.61
C PHE A 205 -3.13 14.74 2.43
N ILE A 206 -3.81 15.86 2.71
CA ILE A 206 -4.02 16.95 1.75
C ILE A 206 -3.41 18.22 2.34
N VAL A 207 -2.57 18.89 1.55
CA VAL A 207 -1.98 20.19 1.91
C VAL A 207 -2.22 21.21 0.79
N ASP A 208 -2.19 22.49 1.14
CA ASP A 208 -2.23 23.56 0.16
C ASP A 208 -1.01 23.55 -0.75
N ARG A 209 -1.22 23.69 -2.08
CA ARG A 209 -0.15 23.62 -3.07
C ARG A 209 0.86 24.76 -2.94
N GLU A 210 0.44 25.96 -2.60
CA GLU A 210 1.35 27.10 -2.48
C GLU A 210 2.30 26.93 -1.29
N LYS A 211 1.79 26.38 -0.18
CA LYS A 211 2.60 26.04 0.99
C LYS A 211 3.53 24.85 0.72
N TYR A 212 3.04 23.82 0.03
CA TYR A 212 3.86 22.67 -0.40
C TYR A 212 5.08 23.12 -1.22
N LEU A 213 4.88 24.03 -2.18
CA LEU A 213 5.94 24.52 -3.07
C LEU A 213 7.04 25.32 -2.32
N GLN A 214 6.79 25.76 -1.11
CA GLN A 214 7.75 26.42 -0.24
C GLN A 214 8.56 25.43 0.64
N ARG A 215 8.26 24.12 0.57
CA ARG A 215 8.90 23.10 1.40
C ARG A 215 9.63 22.06 0.57
N LYS A 216 10.94 22.19 0.47
CA LYS A 216 11.81 21.27 -0.27
C LYS A 216 11.71 19.83 0.24
N ASP A 217 11.57 19.64 1.54
CA ASP A 217 11.42 18.33 2.15
C ASP A 217 10.17 17.61 1.65
N LEU A 218 9.02 18.28 1.59
CA LEU A 218 7.79 17.70 1.00
C LEU A 218 7.96 17.40 -0.49
N ILE A 219 8.64 18.27 -1.24
CA ILE A 219 8.86 18.10 -2.68
C ILE A 219 9.76 16.89 -2.98
N PHE A 220 10.86 16.72 -2.25
CA PHE A 220 11.87 15.71 -2.54
C PHE A 220 11.66 14.38 -1.83
N SER A 221 11.07 14.38 -0.62
CA SER A 221 10.89 13.17 0.17
C SER A 221 9.43 12.80 0.45
N GLY A 222 8.48 13.68 0.18
CA GLY A 222 7.06 13.46 0.49
C GLY A 222 6.72 13.63 1.98
N ARG A 223 7.70 13.95 2.83
CA ARG A 223 7.52 14.19 4.27
C ARG A 223 8.29 15.40 4.75
N THR A 224 7.84 15.97 5.88
CA THR A 224 8.57 17.05 6.56
C THR A 224 9.77 16.49 7.30
N LEU A 225 10.95 17.06 7.06
CA LEU A 225 12.21 16.70 7.73
C LEU A 225 12.50 17.61 8.93
N PHE A 226 11.85 18.78 8.97
CA PHE A 226 11.83 19.74 10.07
C PHE A 226 10.38 20.14 10.35
N GLY A 227 10.11 20.52 11.59
CA GLY A 227 8.82 21.06 11.98
C GLY A 227 8.52 20.86 13.47
N ALA A 228 8.32 21.98 14.16
CA ALA A 228 7.85 22.00 15.53
C ALA A 228 6.35 21.66 15.59
N MET A 229 5.91 21.00 16.67
CA MET A 229 4.52 20.69 16.87
C MET A 229 3.71 21.97 17.11
N PRO A 230 2.52 22.09 16.46
CA PRO A 230 1.62 23.20 16.70
C PRO A 230 0.98 23.11 18.11
N PRO A 231 0.39 24.21 18.62
CA PRO A 231 -0.32 24.19 19.90
C PRO A 231 -1.48 23.20 19.98
N LYS A 232 -2.04 22.85 18.85
CA LYS A 232 -3.08 21.84 18.70
C LYS A 232 -2.65 20.81 17.65
N GLY A 233 -2.70 19.53 18.03
CA GLY A 233 -2.54 18.39 17.14
C GLY A 233 -3.89 17.70 16.90
N GLN A 234 -4.02 16.48 17.38
CA GLN A 234 -5.21 15.62 17.22
C GLN A 234 -5.91 15.27 18.55
N GLU A 235 -5.61 16.01 19.64
CA GLU A 235 -5.98 15.67 21.02
C GLU A 235 -7.47 15.56 21.27
N LEU A 236 -8.30 16.23 20.48
CA LEU A 236 -9.76 16.27 20.67
C LEU A 236 -10.49 15.31 19.72
N ASP A 237 -9.80 14.64 18.82
CA ASP A 237 -10.37 13.79 17.75
C ASP A 237 -11.45 14.49 16.90
N ASP A 238 -11.45 15.82 16.92
CA ASP A 238 -12.47 16.68 16.30
C ASP A 238 -12.37 16.75 14.78
N HIS A 239 -11.26 16.29 14.19
CA HIS A 239 -11.15 16.13 12.75
C HIS A 239 -11.87 14.85 12.29
N TYR A 240 -11.67 13.72 12.94
CA TYR A 240 -12.30 12.44 12.61
C TYR A 240 -13.83 12.52 12.67
N PHE A 241 -14.39 13.13 13.71
CA PHE A 241 -15.82 13.32 13.89
C PHE A 241 -16.36 14.62 13.31
N GLY A 242 -15.50 15.41 12.64
CA GLY A 242 -15.86 16.68 12.02
C GLY A 242 -16.50 16.53 10.64
N SER A 243 -17.11 17.62 10.17
CA SER A 243 -17.57 17.70 8.79
C SER A 243 -16.38 17.87 7.83
N ILE A 244 -16.50 17.31 6.63
CA ILE A 244 -15.52 17.50 5.56
C ILE A 244 -15.58 18.98 5.11
N ARG A 245 -14.44 19.66 5.07
CA ARG A 245 -14.36 21.07 4.63
C ARG A 245 -14.72 21.19 3.16
N GLU A 246 -15.36 22.30 2.77
CA GLU A 246 -15.88 22.54 1.42
C GLU A 246 -14.86 22.32 0.29
N ARG A 247 -13.61 22.81 0.47
CA ARG A 247 -12.55 22.62 -0.52
C ARG A 247 -12.16 21.15 -0.70
N ILE A 248 -12.12 20.42 0.40
CA ILE A 248 -11.84 18.97 0.41
C ILE A 248 -13.03 18.19 -0.16
N ALA A 249 -14.27 18.56 0.17
CA ALA A 249 -15.46 17.95 -0.39
C ALA A 249 -15.53 18.07 -1.91
N ALA A 250 -15.16 19.24 -2.46
CA ALA A 250 -15.07 19.46 -3.90
C ALA A 250 -14.02 18.56 -4.56
N PHE A 251 -12.83 18.44 -3.95
CA PHE A 251 -11.78 17.54 -4.38
C PHE A 251 -12.24 16.06 -4.34
N MET A 252 -12.83 15.62 -3.24
CA MET A 252 -13.33 14.25 -3.08
C MET A 252 -14.42 13.91 -4.10
N LYS A 253 -15.31 14.88 -4.41
CA LYS A 253 -16.34 14.71 -5.44
C LYS A 253 -15.72 14.41 -6.80
N ASP A 254 -14.73 15.18 -7.21
CA ASP A 254 -14.11 15.03 -8.53
C ASP A 254 -13.28 13.74 -8.61
N ILE A 255 -12.62 13.32 -7.53
CA ILE A 255 -11.99 11.99 -7.47
C ILE A 255 -13.01 10.88 -7.71
N ASN A 256 -14.13 10.90 -6.99
CA ASN A 256 -15.15 9.87 -7.12
C ASN A 256 -15.67 9.78 -8.55
N GLU A 257 -15.94 10.91 -9.18
CA GLU A 257 -16.45 10.97 -10.56
C GLU A 257 -15.46 10.36 -11.54
N GLU A 258 -14.17 10.70 -11.45
CA GLU A 258 -13.14 10.11 -12.32
C GLU A 258 -12.94 8.61 -12.06
N LEU A 259 -12.91 8.20 -10.80
CA LEU A 259 -12.76 6.80 -10.44
C LEU A 259 -13.95 5.95 -10.89
N TRP A 260 -15.18 6.45 -10.74
CA TRP A 260 -16.37 5.74 -11.23
C TRP A 260 -16.36 5.55 -12.75
N LYS A 261 -15.96 6.58 -13.51
CA LYS A 261 -15.79 6.47 -14.97
C LYS A 261 -14.76 5.41 -15.35
N LEU A 262 -13.71 5.26 -14.55
CA LEU A 262 -12.66 4.25 -14.70
C LEU A 262 -13.03 2.87 -14.10
N GLY A 263 -14.28 2.68 -13.65
CA GLY A 263 -14.76 1.40 -13.12
C GLY A 263 -14.26 1.08 -11.71
N VAL A 264 -13.62 2.01 -11.04
CA VAL A 264 -13.20 1.84 -9.64
C VAL A 264 -14.38 2.18 -8.73
N SER A 265 -14.82 1.20 -7.94
CA SER A 265 -15.98 1.34 -7.06
C SER A 265 -15.65 2.07 -5.75
N ALA A 266 -15.12 3.30 -5.84
CA ALA A 266 -14.91 4.18 -4.71
C ALA A 266 -16.25 4.41 -3.99
N LYS A 267 -16.30 4.10 -2.67
CA LYS A 267 -17.57 4.06 -1.93
C LYS A 267 -17.54 4.93 -0.68
N THR A 268 -16.53 4.80 0.14
CA THR A 268 -16.45 5.46 1.44
C THR A 268 -15.35 6.50 1.41
N GLN A 269 -15.65 7.68 1.95
CA GLN A 269 -14.66 8.74 2.17
C GLN A 269 -15.02 9.49 3.45
N HIS A 270 -14.00 9.80 4.26
CA HIS A 270 -14.16 10.54 5.51
C HIS A 270 -12.83 11.17 5.94
N ASN A 271 -12.92 11.98 7.00
CA ASN A 271 -11.74 12.49 7.67
C ASN A 271 -11.10 11.40 8.56
N GLU A 272 -9.78 11.39 8.62
CA GLU A 272 -9.02 10.59 9.56
C GLU A 272 -8.65 11.37 10.84
N VAL A 273 -7.98 10.71 11.79
CA VAL A 273 -7.69 11.27 13.12
C VAL A 273 -6.75 12.47 13.04
N ALA A 274 -5.69 12.39 12.24
CA ALA A 274 -4.76 13.51 12.09
C ALA A 274 -5.40 14.68 11.31
N PRO A 275 -5.11 15.93 11.67
CA PRO A 275 -5.52 17.07 10.87
C PRO A 275 -5.03 16.93 9.42
N ALA A 276 -5.85 17.35 8.46
CA ALA A 276 -5.61 17.24 7.01
C ALA A 276 -5.47 15.80 6.47
N GLN A 277 -5.77 14.78 7.26
CA GLN A 277 -5.76 13.38 6.85
C GLN A 277 -7.18 12.90 6.49
N HIS A 278 -7.27 12.06 5.45
CA HIS A 278 -8.52 11.56 4.90
C HIS A 278 -8.35 10.11 4.45
N GLU A 279 -9.46 9.41 4.23
CA GLU A 279 -9.49 8.05 3.68
C GLU A 279 -10.45 7.94 2.50
N LEU A 280 -10.09 7.08 1.56
CA LEU A 280 -10.94 6.62 0.47
C LEU A 280 -10.91 5.09 0.41
N ALA A 281 -12.07 4.46 0.57
CA ALA A 281 -12.20 3.01 0.52
C ALA A 281 -13.10 2.54 -0.63
N PRO A 282 -12.59 1.68 -1.54
CA PRO A 282 -13.39 1.07 -2.60
C PRO A 282 -14.10 -0.19 -2.11
N ILE A 283 -15.09 -0.65 -2.86
CA ILE A 283 -15.60 -2.01 -2.72
C ILE A 283 -14.51 -2.98 -3.19
N TYR A 284 -14.39 -4.14 -2.54
CA TYR A 284 -13.41 -5.17 -2.89
C TYR A 284 -13.61 -5.71 -4.33
N ALA A 285 -12.53 -6.14 -4.93
CA ALA A 285 -12.49 -6.78 -6.24
C ALA A 285 -11.52 -7.99 -6.23
N GLN A 286 -11.42 -8.71 -7.33
CA GLN A 286 -10.39 -9.72 -7.51
C GLN A 286 -9.00 -9.09 -7.29
N CYS A 287 -8.10 -9.83 -6.71
CA CYS A 287 -6.83 -9.30 -6.17
C CYS A 287 -5.99 -8.54 -7.21
N ASN A 288 -5.88 -9.03 -8.44
CA ASN A 288 -5.17 -8.34 -9.53
C ASN A 288 -5.88 -7.03 -9.94
N ILE A 289 -7.20 -7.05 -10.08
CA ILE A 289 -8.00 -5.87 -10.42
C ILE A 289 -7.95 -4.84 -9.29
N ALA A 290 -8.09 -5.28 -8.03
CA ALA A 290 -7.99 -4.40 -6.87
C ALA A 290 -6.62 -3.73 -6.77
N THR A 291 -5.56 -4.44 -7.14
CA THR A 291 -4.19 -3.90 -7.17
C THR A 291 -4.05 -2.83 -8.25
N ASP A 292 -4.53 -3.08 -9.46
CA ASP A 292 -4.54 -2.08 -10.54
C ASP A 292 -5.40 -0.87 -10.16
N ASN A 293 -6.58 -1.10 -9.60
CA ASN A 293 -7.47 -0.04 -9.13
C ASN A 293 -6.82 0.83 -8.06
N ASN A 294 -6.06 0.25 -7.12
CA ASN A 294 -5.35 1.03 -6.10
C ASN A 294 -4.23 1.89 -6.70
N GLN A 295 -3.46 1.38 -7.65
CA GLN A 295 -2.45 2.17 -8.36
C GLN A 295 -3.10 3.33 -9.13
N LEU A 296 -4.17 3.06 -9.84
CA LEU A 296 -4.93 4.07 -10.58
C LEU A 296 -5.53 5.12 -9.65
N MET A 297 -6.07 4.69 -8.51
CA MET A 297 -6.63 5.56 -7.47
C MET A 297 -5.58 6.53 -6.93
N MET A 298 -4.37 6.04 -6.58
CA MET A 298 -3.27 6.88 -6.11
C MET A 298 -2.85 7.93 -7.16
N GLU A 299 -2.85 7.55 -8.43
CA GLU A 299 -2.53 8.47 -9.53
C GLU A 299 -3.60 9.54 -9.72
N VAL A 300 -4.88 9.15 -9.76
CA VAL A 300 -6.03 10.06 -9.90
C VAL A 300 -6.06 11.04 -8.74
N MET A 301 -5.89 10.58 -7.50
CA MET A 301 -5.86 11.45 -6.31
C MET A 301 -4.82 12.56 -6.42
N LYS A 302 -3.60 12.26 -6.85
CA LYS A 302 -2.54 13.25 -7.05
C LYS A 302 -2.90 14.27 -8.12
N LYS A 303 -3.43 13.81 -9.26
CA LYS A 303 -3.80 14.68 -10.40
C LYS A 303 -4.98 15.60 -10.05
N VAL A 304 -6.01 15.05 -9.41
CA VAL A 304 -7.19 15.82 -9.02
C VAL A 304 -6.82 16.84 -7.94
N ALA A 305 -6.03 16.46 -6.93
CA ALA A 305 -5.56 17.40 -5.91
C ALA A 305 -4.87 18.62 -6.55
N TYR A 306 -3.98 18.37 -7.50
CA TYR A 306 -3.25 19.46 -8.18
C TYR A 306 -4.19 20.43 -8.92
N ARG A 307 -5.28 19.95 -9.53
CA ARG A 307 -6.31 20.80 -10.18
C ARG A 307 -7.07 21.68 -9.19
N HIS A 308 -7.24 21.20 -7.95
CA HIS A 308 -7.87 21.95 -6.85
C HIS A 308 -6.92 22.91 -6.12
N GLY A 309 -5.68 23.09 -6.60
CA GLY A 309 -4.67 23.86 -5.87
C GLY A 309 -4.23 23.20 -4.56
N LEU A 310 -4.32 21.88 -4.50
CA LEU A 310 -3.96 21.01 -3.40
C LEU A 310 -2.83 20.06 -3.80
N VAL A 311 -2.21 19.39 -2.83
CA VAL A 311 -1.29 18.28 -3.06
C VAL A 311 -1.71 17.11 -2.16
N CYS A 312 -1.84 15.93 -2.77
CA CYS A 312 -2.11 14.69 -2.08
C CYS A 312 -0.78 14.03 -1.69
N LEU A 313 -0.53 13.92 -0.39
CA LEU A 313 0.63 13.23 0.16
C LEU A 313 0.27 11.80 0.50
N LEU A 314 0.91 10.86 -0.16
CA LEU A 314 0.74 9.42 0.07
C LEU A 314 1.88 8.81 0.91
N HIS A 315 2.78 9.63 1.44
CA HIS A 315 3.82 9.17 2.35
C HIS A 315 3.22 8.64 3.67
N GLU A 316 3.83 7.61 4.24
CA GLU A 316 3.35 6.91 5.46
C GLU A 316 3.37 7.81 6.70
N LYS A 317 4.30 8.76 6.77
CA LYS A 317 4.46 9.68 7.89
C LYS A 317 4.88 11.08 7.42
N PRO A 318 3.97 11.85 6.79
CA PRO A 318 4.32 13.17 6.26
C PRO A 318 4.66 14.17 7.37
N PHE A 319 4.06 13.99 8.55
CA PHE A 319 4.21 14.87 9.71
C PHE A 319 4.56 14.06 10.96
N ALA A 320 5.60 14.49 11.68
CA ALA A 320 5.94 13.92 12.97
C ALA A 320 4.88 14.30 14.03
N GLY A 321 4.69 13.44 15.03
CA GLY A 321 3.83 13.74 16.18
C GLY A 321 2.32 13.54 15.99
N VAL A 322 1.83 13.28 14.78
CA VAL A 322 0.44 12.93 14.46
C VAL A 322 0.35 11.55 13.80
N ASN A 323 -0.85 11.00 13.61
CA ASN A 323 -1.04 9.73 12.92
C ASN A 323 -0.35 9.73 11.55
N GLY A 324 0.11 8.58 11.11
CA GLY A 324 0.57 8.33 9.75
C GLY A 324 -0.54 7.74 8.89
N SER A 325 -0.27 7.56 7.60
CA SER A 325 -1.19 6.98 6.63
C SER A 325 -0.75 5.60 6.17
N GLY A 326 -1.70 4.70 6.05
CA GLY A 326 -1.50 3.35 5.55
C GLY A 326 -2.59 2.93 4.57
N LYS A 327 -2.67 1.60 4.39
CA LYS A 327 -3.78 0.93 3.72
C LYS A 327 -4.19 -0.27 4.57
N HIS A 328 -5.47 -0.40 4.84
CA HIS A 328 -5.98 -1.63 5.40
C HIS A 328 -6.38 -2.56 4.26
N ASN A 329 -5.65 -3.65 4.10
CA ASN A 329 -5.87 -4.60 3.02
C ASN A 329 -6.85 -5.69 3.47
N ASN A 330 -8.11 -5.52 3.11
CA ASN A 330 -9.17 -6.50 3.41
C ASN A 330 -9.08 -7.66 2.42
N TRP A 331 -8.57 -8.81 2.87
CA TRP A 331 -8.33 -10.00 2.06
C TRP A 331 -9.30 -11.13 2.39
N SER A 332 -9.84 -11.77 1.36
CA SER A 332 -10.69 -12.96 1.47
C SER A 332 -10.49 -13.88 0.27
N ILE A 333 -10.99 -15.11 0.34
CA ILE A 333 -10.97 -16.11 -0.75
C ILE A 333 -12.38 -16.62 -1.03
N THR A 334 -12.78 -16.55 -2.30
CA THR A 334 -14.14 -16.86 -2.72
C THR A 334 -14.12 -17.77 -3.95
N THR A 335 -15.05 -18.73 -3.99
CA THR A 335 -15.24 -19.61 -5.14
C THR A 335 -16.01 -18.93 -6.27
N ASP A 336 -15.93 -19.47 -7.48
CA ASP A 336 -16.67 -18.98 -8.65
C ASP A 336 -18.20 -19.12 -8.52
N ASP A 337 -18.66 -20.00 -7.65
CA ASP A 337 -20.10 -20.18 -7.32
C ASP A 337 -20.52 -19.42 -6.03
N GLY A 338 -19.65 -18.54 -5.52
CA GLY A 338 -19.99 -17.53 -4.51
C GLY A 338 -19.81 -17.95 -3.05
N ILE A 339 -19.11 -19.03 -2.76
CA ILE A 339 -18.79 -19.46 -1.40
C ILE A 339 -17.58 -18.67 -0.90
N ASN A 340 -17.77 -17.85 0.12
CA ASN A 340 -16.65 -17.25 0.83
C ASN A 340 -16.09 -18.25 1.85
N MET A 341 -14.85 -18.68 1.66
CA MET A 341 -14.20 -19.69 2.50
C MET A 341 -13.87 -19.17 3.92
N LEU A 342 -13.96 -17.86 4.12
CA LEU A 342 -13.78 -17.18 5.42
C LEU A 342 -15.11 -16.79 6.09
N ASP A 343 -16.25 -17.27 5.59
CA ASP A 343 -17.54 -17.06 6.25
C ASP A 343 -17.74 -18.11 7.37
N PRO A 344 -17.72 -17.72 8.66
CA PRO A 344 -17.91 -18.64 9.76
C PRO A 344 -19.36 -19.18 9.86
N GLY A 345 -20.31 -18.53 9.18
CA GLY A 345 -21.72 -18.86 9.29
C GLY A 345 -22.33 -18.46 10.65
N LYS A 346 -23.48 -19.07 10.96
CA LYS A 346 -24.20 -18.78 12.24
C LYS A 346 -23.66 -19.60 13.41
N THR A 347 -23.10 -20.77 13.13
CA THR A 347 -22.54 -21.71 14.10
C THR A 347 -21.10 -22.05 13.73
N PRO A 348 -20.13 -21.15 14.02
CA PRO A 348 -18.74 -21.35 13.65
C PRO A 348 -18.14 -22.68 14.11
N HIS A 349 -18.54 -23.16 15.28
CA HIS A 349 -18.04 -24.44 15.86
C HIS A 349 -18.48 -25.69 15.08
N GLU A 350 -19.51 -25.60 14.23
CA GLU A 350 -19.98 -26.70 13.37
C GLU A 350 -19.45 -26.57 11.91
N ASN A 351 -18.83 -25.44 11.57
CA ASN A 351 -18.34 -25.18 10.21
C ASN A 351 -16.89 -25.65 10.04
N PHE A 352 -16.70 -26.95 9.84
CA PHE A 352 -15.38 -27.57 9.71
C PHE A 352 -14.58 -27.04 8.53
N GLN A 353 -15.23 -26.67 7.42
CA GLN A 353 -14.54 -26.04 6.29
C GLN A 353 -13.92 -24.69 6.70
N PHE A 354 -14.70 -23.84 7.34
CA PHE A 354 -14.21 -22.56 7.86
C PHE A 354 -13.08 -22.75 8.87
N LEU A 355 -13.26 -23.68 9.85
CA LEU A 355 -12.27 -23.94 10.88
C LEU A 355 -10.94 -24.48 10.30
N LEU A 356 -11.02 -25.36 9.30
CA LEU A 356 -9.84 -25.85 8.60
C LEU A 356 -9.09 -24.72 7.87
N VAL A 357 -9.83 -23.86 7.16
CA VAL A 357 -9.26 -22.70 6.46
C VAL A 357 -8.66 -21.71 7.47
N LEU A 358 -9.34 -21.43 8.58
CA LEU A 358 -8.81 -20.60 9.66
C LEU A 358 -7.50 -21.15 10.23
N GLY A 359 -7.47 -22.46 10.54
CA GLY A 359 -6.27 -23.13 11.03
C GLY A 359 -5.12 -23.10 10.01
N ALA A 360 -5.44 -23.25 8.72
CA ALA A 360 -4.46 -23.12 7.64
C ALA A 360 -3.84 -21.72 7.58
N ILE A 361 -4.63 -20.68 7.74
CA ILE A 361 -4.16 -19.29 7.77
C ILE A 361 -3.34 -19.04 9.02
N MET A 362 -3.77 -19.55 10.20
CA MET A 362 -2.98 -19.44 11.42
C MET A 362 -1.59 -20.06 11.25
N ARG A 363 -1.48 -21.26 10.67
CA ARG A 363 -0.20 -21.89 10.36
C ARG A 363 0.64 -21.07 9.39
N ALA A 364 0.03 -20.57 8.32
CA ALA A 364 0.72 -19.75 7.32
C ALA A 364 1.33 -18.48 7.95
N VAL A 365 0.55 -17.76 8.73
CA VAL A 365 0.98 -16.52 9.41
C VAL A 365 2.02 -16.79 10.49
N ASP A 366 1.87 -17.87 11.28
CA ASP A 366 2.83 -18.24 12.31
C ASP A 366 4.18 -18.68 11.72
N LYS A 367 4.15 -19.49 10.67
CA LYS A 367 5.35 -20.04 10.01
C LYS A 367 6.14 -18.98 9.26
N HIS A 368 5.44 -18.00 8.65
CA HIS A 368 6.01 -16.99 7.78
C HIS A 368 5.77 -15.54 8.28
N ALA A 369 5.73 -15.35 9.60
CA ALA A 369 5.51 -14.05 10.22
C ALA A 369 6.55 -13.00 9.77
N ASP A 370 7.82 -13.38 9.63
CA ASP A 370 8.90 -12.52 9.17
C ASP A 370 8.76 -12.12 7.70
N LEU A 371 8.39 -13.06 6.83
CA LEU A 371 8.14 -12.79 5.42
C LEU A 371 6.89 -11.92 5.22
N LEU A 372 5.84 -12.16 6.01
CA LEU A 372 4.64 -11.33 5.98
C LEU A 372 4.94 -9.90 6.46
N ARG A 373 5.79 -9.74 7.50
CA ARG A 373 6.29 -8.42 7.93
C ARG A 373 7.12 -7.75 6.83
N GLU A 374 7.97 -8.50 6.14
CA GLU A 374 8.78 -8.00 5.03
C GLU A 374 7.90 -7.45 3.90
N SER A 375 6.82 -8.14 3.57
CA SER A 375 5.92 -7.79 2.47
C SER A 375 5.25 -6.42 2.61
N ALA A 376 5.18 -5.90 3.84
CA ALA A 376 4.68 -4.56 4.17
C ALA A 376 5.82 -3.63 4.64
N SER A 377 7.07 -3.92 4.30
CA SER A 377 8.22 -3.10 4.70
C SER A 377 8.56 -2.06 3.64
N ASP A 378 8.60 -0.82 4.08
CA ASP A 378 8.96 0.37 3.32
C ASP A 378 9.69 1.36 4.21
N VAL A 379 10.44 2.28 3.60
CA VAL A 379 11.18 3.35 4.30
C VAL A 379 10.24 4.23 5.12
N GLY A 380 9.10 4.61 4.55
CA GLY A 380 8.08 5.43 5.21
C GLY A 380 7.43 4.71 6.38
N ASN A 381 7.17 3.41 6.24
CA ASN A 381 6.59 2.58 7.27
C ASN A 381 7.49 2.41 8.51
N ASP A 382 8.80 2.50 8.37
CA ASP A 382 9.72 2.54 9.51
C ASP A 382 9.48 3.74 10.43
N HIS A 383 8.86 4.81 9.93
CA HIS A 383 8.46 5.99 10.71
C HIS A 383 7.04 5.89 11.28
N ARG A 384 6.19 5.04 10.71
CA ARG A 384 4.76 4.94 11.03
C ARG A 384 4.45 3.84 12.04
N LEU A 385 5.04 2.65 11.90
CA LEU A 385 4.65 1.46 12.67
C LEU A 385 4.91 1.62 14.18
N GLY A 386 4.00 1.05 14.98
CA GLY A 386 4.13 0.90 16.43
C GLY A 386 3.38 1.91 17.28
N ALA A 387 2.63 2.84 16.70
CA ALA A 387 1.81 3.81 17.43
C ALA A 387 0.74 4.44 16.54
N ASN A 388 -0.24 5.11 17.15
CA ASN A 388 -1.22 5.94 16.43
C ASN A 388 -1.94 5.18 15.29
N GLU A 389 -2.64 4.10 15.65
CA GLU A 389 -3.40 3.21 14.76
C GLU A 389 -2.54 2.37 13.77
N ALA A 390 -1.23 2.57 13.72
CA ALA A 390 -0.34 1.70 12.98
C ALA A 390 0.09 0.50 13.84
N PRO A 391 -0.02 -0.75 13.35
CA PRO A 391 0.28 -1.93 14.15
C PRO A 391 1.77 -1.97 14.54
N PRO A 392 2.12 -2.71 15.61
CA PRO A 392 3.52 -2.95 15.96
C PRO A 392 4.22 -3.83 14.91
N ALA A 393 5.55 -3.83 14.93
CA ALA A 393 6.38 -4.62 14.01
C ALA A 393 6.38 -6.13 14.30
N ILE A 394 5.44 -6.60 15.11
CA ILE A 394 5.23 -8.01 15.47
C ILE A 394 3.97 -8.50 14.76
N ILE A 395 4.11 -9.52 13.92
CA ILE A 395 2.93 -10.14 13.30
C ILE A 395 2.21 -10.98 14.33
N SER A 396 0.92 -10.68 14.53
CA SER A 396 -0.01 -11.45 15.34
C SER A 396 -1.40 -11.42 14.71
N MET A 397 -2.27 -12.36 15.08
CA MET A 397 -3.64 -12.48 14.57
C MET A 397 -4.63 -12.12 15.65
N PHE A 398 -5.60 -11.28 15.32
CA PHE A 398 -6.79 -11.04 16.14
C PHE A 398 -7.96 -11.87 15.60
N LEU A 399 -8.56 -12.69 16.46
CA LEU A 399 -9.73 -13.51 16.10
C LEU A 399 -11.02 -12.98 16.73
N GLY A 400 -10.92 -12.28 17.86
CA GLY A 400 -12.03 -11.84 18.67
C GLY A 400 -12.61 -12.94 19.59
N GLU A 401 -13.44 -12.53 20.54
CA GLU A 401 -13.91 -13.40 21.63
C GLU A 401 -14.61 -14.68 21.15
N GLN A 402 -15.46 -14.60 20.14
CA GLN A 402 -16.25 -15.74 19.66
C GLN A 402 -15.38 -16.84 19.04
N LEU A 403 -14.46 -16.47 18.16
CA LEU A 403 -13.61 -17.46 17.49
C LEU A 403 -12.51 -17.96 18.41
N GLU A 404 -11.98 -17.11 19.29
CA GLU A 404 -11.02 -17.51 20.31
C GLU A 404 -11.64 -18.57 21.25
N ASP A 405 -12.88 -18.39 21.69
CA ASP A 405 -13.60 -19.39 22.50
C ASP A 405 -13.72 -20.74 21.77
N VAL A 406 -14.07 -20.74 20.48
CA VAL A 406 -14.15 -21.96 19.67
C VAL A 406 -12.79 -22.64 19.55
N VAL A 407 -11.74 -21.87 19.26
CA VAL A 407 -10.37 -22.36 19.15
C VAL A 407 -9.90 -22.99 20.47
N MET A 408 -10.15 -22.30 21.59
CA MET A 408 -9.76 -22.80 22.92
C MET A 408 -10.56 -24.04 23.34
N GLN A 409 -11.85 -24.16 22.99
CA GLN A 409 -12.60 -25.39 23.22
C GLN A 409 -11.97 -26.59 22.48
N LEU A 410 -11.56 -26.40 21.22
CA LEU A 410 -10.88 -27.46 20.44
C LEU A 410 -9.52 -27.84 21.01
N ILE A 411 -8.74 -26.86 21.48
CA ILE A 411 -7.43 -27.11 22.12
C ILE A 411 -7.59 -27.85 23.44
N ASP A 412 -8.43 -27.33 24.35
CA ASP A 412 -8.51 -27.80 25.75
C ASP A 412 -9.35 -29.06 25.90
N LYS A 413 -10.46 -29.18 25.16
CA LYS A 413 -11.44 -30.25 25.33
C LYS A 413 -11.45 -31.26 24.18
N GLY A 414 -10.83 -30.89 23.06
CA GLY A 414 -10.80 -31.71 21.85
C GLY A 414 -12.00 -31.51 20.93
N ASP A 415 -13.07 -30.88 21.40
CA ASP A 415 -14.29 -30.58 20.66
C ASP A 415 -14.82 -29.19 21.02
N ALA A 416 -15.39 -28.50 20.03
CA ALA A 416 -16.11 -27.26 20.24
C ALA A 416 -17.63 -27.56 20.17
N THR A 417 -18.33 -27.41 21.28
CA THR A 417 -19.75 -27.78 21.41
C THR A 417 -20.69 -26.57 21.37
N SER A 418 -20.14 -25.37 21.38
CA SER A 418 -20.90 -24.14 21.39
C SER A 418 -20.08 -22.97 20.85
N SER A 419 -20.76 -21.91 20.46
CA SER A 419 -20.14 -20.62 20.17
C SER A 419 -20.92 -19.50 20.88
N ILE A 420 -20.22 -18.44 21.25
CA ILE A 420 -20.82 -17.26 21.89
C ILE A 420 -21.88 -16.68 20.95
N GLN A 421 -23.12 -16.57 21.45
CA GLN A 421 -24.23 -16.02 20.66
C GLN A 421 -24.15 -14.50 20.60
N LYS A 422 -24.43 -13.96 19.42
CA LYS A 422 -24.56 -12.50 19.22
C LYS A 422 -25.74 -11.97 20.04
N GLY A 423 -25.49 -11.07 20.96
CA GLY A 423 -26.54 -10.38 21.72
C GLY A 423 -27.17 -9.24 20.90
N LYS A 424 -28.33 -8.74 21.44
CA LYS A 424 -28.90 -7.47 20.96
C LYS A 424 -28.40 -6.31 21.82
N LEU A 425 -28.02 -5.24 21.17
CA LEU A 425 -27.67 -3.98 21.81
C LEU A 425 -28.92 -3.12 21.90
N LYS A 426 -29.34 -2.87 23.14
CA LYS A 426 -30.48 -1.98 23.44
C LYS A 426 -29.97 -0.62 23.83
N THR A 427 -30.30 0.40 23.07
CA THR A 427 -29.89 1.79 23.34
C THR A 427 -30.66 2.41 24.52
N GLY A 428 -31.78 1.77 24.95
CA GLY A 428 -32.67 2.28 26.00
C GLY A 428 -33.64 3.39 25.55
N ALA A 429 -33.51 3.85 24.30
CA ALA A 429 -34.44 4.83 23.73
C ALA A 429 -35.55 4.12 22.94
N SER A 430 -36.82 4.41 23.27
CA SER A 430 -37.97 3.74 22.66
C SER A 430 -38.14 3.95 21.15
N THR A 431 -37.52 4.98 20.62
CA THR A 431 -37.56 5.34 19.20
C THR A 431 -36.42 4.73 18.37
N LEU A 432 -35.45 4.10 19.03
CA LEU A 432 -34.31 3.46 18.35
C LEU A 432 -34.52 1.95 18.24
N PRO A 433 -34.17 1.34 17.09
CA PRO A 433 -34.26 -0.10 16.94
C PRO A 433 -33.25 -0.83 17.83
N ASP A 434 -33.56 -2.07 18.19
CA ASP A 434 -32.57 -2.99 18.73
C ASP A 434 -31.54 -3.32 17.65
N LEU A 435 -30.25 -3.15 17.92
CA LEU A 435 -29.17 -3.47 17.02
C LEU A 435 -28.63 -4.87 17.32
N ASN A 436 -28.31 -5.63 16.28
CA ASN A 436 -27.56 -6.86 16.47
C ASN A 436 -26.12 -6.49 16.86
N LYS A 437 -25.64 -7.04 17.97
CA LYS A 437 -24.24 -6.88 18.36
C LYS A 437 -23.37 -7.72 17.44
N ASP A 438 -22.28 -7.16 16.93
CA ASP A 438 -21.26 -7.94 16.21
C ASP A 438 -20.61 -8.95 17.18
N ALA A 439 -20.16 -10.08 16.63
CA ALA A 439 -19.56 -11.13 17.45
C ALA A 439 -18.21 -10.73 18.05
N THR A 440 -17.55 -9.76 17.43
CA THR A 440 -16.23 -9.27 17.82
C THR A 440 -16.18 -7.75 17.71
N ASP A 441 -15.47 -7.11 18.62
CA ASP A 441 -15.06 -5.73 18.45
C ASP A 441 -13.80 -5.67 17.55
N ARG A 442 -13.49 -4.51 16.96
CA ARG A 442 -12.28 -4.31 16.17
C ARG A 442 -11.09 -4.06 17.09
N ASN A 443 -9.99 -4.79 16.89
CA ASN A 443 -8.73 -4.49 17.55
C ASN A 443 -7.85 -3.66 16.60
N ARG A 444 -7.85 -2.35 16.77
CA ARG A 444 -7.07 -1.41 15.94
C ARG A 444 -5.56 -1.55 16.08
N THR A 445 -5.08 -2.27 17.10
CA THR A 445 -3.65 -2.50 17.33
C THR A 445 -3.14 -3.79 16.69
N SER A 446 -4.04 -4.65 16.18
CA SER A 446 -3.64 -5.92 15.55
C SER A 446 -3.17 -5.70 14.12
N PRO A 447 -2.04 -6.28 13.70
CA PRO A 447 -1.56 -6.21 12.32
C PRO A 447 -2.38 -7.06 11.35
N PHE A 448 -3.01 -8.15 11.82
CA PHE A 448 -3.78 -9.08 11.00
C PHE A 448 -5.05 -9.52 11.74
N ALA A 449 -6.16 -8.86 11.45
CA ALA A 449 -7.40 -8.99 12.21
C ALA A 449 -8.50 -9.68 11.39
N PHE A 450 -9.17 -10.67 11.99
CA PHE A 450 -10.38 -11.25 11.44
C PHE A 450 -11.58 -10.29 11.66
N THR A 451 -12.26 -9.91 10.59
CA THR A 451 -13.36 -8.93 10.63
C THR A 451 -14.66 -9.50 10.04
N GLY A 452 -15.03 -10.69 10.47
CA GLY A 452 -16.32 -11.33 10.20
C GLY A 452 -16.32 -12.32 9.06
N ASN A 453 -15.74 -12.03 7.90
CA ASN A 453 -15.63 -12.92 6.74
C ASN A 453 -14.39 -12.64 5.87
N LYS A 454 -13.41 -11.97 6.45
CA LYS A 454 -12.15 -11.56 5.81
C LYS A 454 -11.11 -11.29 6.87
N PHE A 455 -9.84 -11.25 6.46
CA PHE A 455 -8.75 -10.71 7.25
C PHE A 455 -8.37 -9.31 6.77
N GLU A 456 -8.17 -8.41 7.71
CA GLU A 456 -7.67 -7.07 7.50
C GLU A 456 -6.18 -7.03 7.84
N PHE A 457 -5.31 -6.91 6.83
CA PHE A 457 -3.89 -6.73 7.03
C PHE A 457 -3.57 -5.24 7.05
N ARG A 458 -3.17 -4.71 8.22
CA ARG A 458 -3.14 -3.28 8.55
C ARG A 458 -1.77 -2.61 8.41
N MET A 459 -0.75 -3.35 7.99
CA MET A 459 0.65 -2.86 8.00
C MET A 459 1.07 -2.10 6.74
N PHE A 460 0.30 -2.11 5.66
CA PHE A 460 0.70 -1.48 4.40
C PHE A 460 0.94 0.01 4.54
N GLY A 461 2.00 0.51 3.89
CA GLY A 461 2.25 1.92 3.71
C GLY A 461 1.27 2.57 2.72
N SER A 462 0.97 3.85 2.92
CA SER A 462 0.07 4.60 2.04
C SER A 462 0.58 4.71 0.61
N SER A 463 1.90 4.82 0.41
CA SER A 463 2.52 4.94 -0.92
C SER A 463 2.75 3.60 -1.61
N ASP A 464 2.71 2.48 -0.88
CA ASP A 464 3.06 1.16 -1.39
C ASP A 464 2.04 0.58 -2.37
N SER A 465 2.52 -0.28 -3.28
CA SER A 465 1.65 -1.22 -3.98
C SER A 465 1.19 -2.31 -3.02
N ILE A 466 -0.07 -2.70 -3.13
CA ILE A 466 -0.60 -3.84 -2.34
C ILE A 466 -0.19 -5.20 -2.92
N ALA A 467 0.45 -5.24 -4.09
CA ALA A 467 0.84 -6.50 -4.74
C ALA A 467 1.80 -7.34 -3.90
N PRO A 468 2.93 -6.84 -3.37
CA PRO A 468 3.90 -7.69 -2.67
C PRO A 468 3.31 -8.46 -1.50
N ALA A 469 2.53 -7.81 -0.67
CA ALA A 469 1.95 -8.48 0.48
C ALA A 469 0.82 -9.44 0.12
N ASN A 470 0.05 -9.17 -0.94
CA ASN A 470 -0.92 -10.14 -1.46
C ASN A 470 -0.22 -11.34 -2.11
N VAL A 471 0.93 -11.16 -2.78
CA VAL A 471 1.78 -12.26 -3.28
C VAL A 471 2.20 -13.17 -2.13
N VAL A 472 2.73 -12.58 -1.06
CA VAL A 472 3.17 -13.35 0.12
C VAL A 472 1.97 -14.04 0.76
N LEU A 473 0.89 -13.33 1.05
CA LEU A 473 -0.29 -13.88 1.72
C LEU A 473 -0.91 -15.03 0.93
N ASN A 474 -1.11 -14.87 -0.37
CA ASN A 474 -1.62 -15.94 -1.24
C ASN A 474 -0.70 -17.17 -1.23
N THR A 475 0.61 -16.98 -1.30
CA THR A 475 1.57 -18.09 -1.41
C THR A 475 1.75 -18.85 -0.11
N ILE A 476 1.86 -18.15 1.05
CA ILE A 476 1.98 -18.83 2.35
C ILE A 476 0.72 -19.62 2.71
N VAL A 477 -0.45 -19.09 2.33
CA VAL A 477 -1.73 -19.80 2.51
C VAL A 477 -1.84 -20.99 1.54
N ALA A 478 -1.38 -20.85 0.29
CA ALA A 478 -1.29 -21.96 -0.66
C ALA A 478 -0.35 -23.07 -0.14
N GLU A 479 0.80 -22.73 0.43
CA GLU A 479 1.69 -23.71 1.08
C GLU A 479 0.97 -24.45 2.21
N SER A 480 0.28 -23.72 3.07
CA SER A 480 -0.47 -24.33 4.17
C SER A 480 -1.58 -25.25 3.67
N PHE A 481 -2.35 -24.84 2.66
CA PHE A 481 -3.35 -25.71 2.04
C PHE A 481 -2.74 -26.96 1.42
N LYS A 482 -1.61 -26.83 0.72
CA LYS A 482 -0.90 -27.95 0.12
C LYS A 482 -0.49 -28.97 1.19
N GLU A 483 0.17 -28.53 2.25
CA GLU A 483 0.63 -29.41 3.33
C GLU A 483 -0.55 -30.12 4.03
N ILE A 484 -1.69 -29.40 4.25
CA ILE A 484 -2.90 -30.02 4.80
C ILE A 484 -3.49 -31.06 3.83
N ALA A 485 -3.59 -30.73 2.55
CA ALA A 485 -4.12 -31.63 1.56
C ALA A 485 -3.26 -32.89 1.43
N ASP A 486 -1.92 -32.74 1.42
CA ASP A 486 -0.98 -33.86 1.35
C ASP A 486 -1.12 -34.79 2.58
N GLU A 487 -1.41 -34.27 3.79
CA GLU A 487 -1.66 -35.07 5.00
C GLU A 487 -3.05 -35.74 4.99
N LEU A 488 -4.07 -35.11 4.43
CA LEU A 488 -5.46 -35.61 4.44
C LEU A 488 -5.76 -36.57 3.29
N GLU A 489 -5.10 -36.45 2.15
CA GLU A 489 -5.32 -37.30 0.99
C GLU A 489 -5.04 -38.78 1.32
N GLY A 490 -6.01 -39.64 1.03
CA GLY A 490 -5.91 -41.07 1.30
C GLY A 490 -6.39 -41.50 2.70
N SER A 491 -6.92 -40.60 3.51
CA SER A 491 -7.52 -40.93 4.81
C SER A 491 -8.78 -41.77 4.64
N GLU A 492 -8.91 -42.87 5.39
CA GLU A 492 -10.06 -43.78 5.35
C GLU A 492 -11.32 -43.10 5.94
N ASP A 493 -11.16 -42.30 7.01
CA ASP A 493 -12.21 -41.49 7.64
C ASP A 493 -11.86 -40.01 7.51
N MET A 494 -12.30 -39.40 6.41
CA MET A 494 -12.02 -38.00 6.11
C MET A 494 -12.57 -37.04 7.18
N GLN A 495 -13.74 -37.34 7.74
CA GLN A 495 -14.36 -36.45 8.74
C GLN A 495 -13.53 -36.42 10.03
N MET A 496 -13.09 -37.56 10.51
CA MET A 496 -12.21 -37.65 11.68
C MET A 496 -10.85 -37.02 11.39
N ALA A 497 -10.27 -37.29 10.23
CA ALA A 497 -8.96 -36.74 9.84
C ALA A 497 -8.99 -35.20 9.78
N VAL A 498 -10.04 -34.60 9.23
CA VAL A 498 -10.24 -33.14 9.20
C VAL A 498 -10.39 -32.58 10.62
N HIS A 499 -11.16 -33.22 11.48
CA HIS A 499 -11.32 -32.81 12.88
C HIS A 499 -9.97 -32.80 13.62
N ASP A 500 -9.21 -33.89 13.52
CA ASP A 500 -7.90 -34.02 14.15
C ASP A 500 -6.90 -33.00 13.58
N MET A 501 -6.95 -32.73 12.27
CA MET A 501 -6.16 -31.70 11.61
C MET A 501 -6.46 -30.31 12.16
N ILE A 502 -7.73 -29.93 12.29
CA ILE A 502 -8.14 -28.62 12.86
C ILE A 502 -7.59 -28.47 14.27
N LYS A 503 -7.76 -29.49 15.11
CA LYS A 503 -7.23 -29.50 16.47
C LYS A 503 -5.70 -29.35 16.50
N LYS A 504 -4.98 -30.09 15.65
CA LYS A 504 -3.51 -30.00 15.51
C LYS A 504 -3.09 -28.58 15.10
N LEU A 505 -3.72 -28.00 14.08
CA LEU A 505 -3.40 -26.67 13.59
C LEU A 505 -3.58 -25.60 14.68
N PHE A 506 -4.69 -25.62 15.39
CA PHE A 506 -4.93 -24.67 16.47
C PHE A 506 -3.96 -24.85 17.63
N THR A 507 -3.67 -26.09 18.03
CA THR A 507 -2.74 -26.38 19.11
C THR A 507 -1.31 -25.91 18.78
N ASP A 508 -0.82 -26.21 17.58
CA ASP A 508 0.55 -25.96 17.19
C ASP A 508 0.82 -24.47 16.89
N HIS A 509 -0.21 -23.73 16.42
CA HIS A 509 -0.06 -22.36 15.91
C HIS A 509 -0.80 -21.27 16.71
N HIS A 510 -1.42 -21.62 17.86
CA HIS A 510 -2.11 -20.63 18.69
C HIS A 510 -1.21 -19.49 19.18
N ARG A 511 0.10 -19.71 19.23
CA ARG A 511 1.06 -18.71 19.72
C ARG A 511 1.00 -17.37 18.95
N VAL A 512 0.52 -17.37 17.69
CA VAL A 512 0.39 -16.16 16.86
C VAL A 512 -0.90 -15.37 17.18
N VAL A 513 -1.87 -15.99 17.87
CA VAL A 513 -3.14 -15.33 18.21
C VAL A 513 -2.96 -14.42 19.42
N PHE A 514 -3.40 -13.16 19.26
CA PHE A 514 -3.38 -12.16 20.32
C PHE A 514 -4.56 -11.20 20.18
N ASN A 515 -5.43 -11.18 21.19
CA ASN A 515 -6.64 -10.34 21.22
C ASN A 515 -6.49 -9.08 22.11
N GLY A 516 -5.30 -8.85 22.69
CA GLY A 516 -5.01 -7.75 23.60
C GLY A 516 -4.50 -6.48 22.92
N ASN A 517 -3.97 -5.55 23.73
CA ASN A 517 -3.39 -4.30 23.27
C ASN A 517 -1.98 -4.53 22.68
N GLY A 518 -1.84 -4.46 21.36
CA GLY A 518 -0.59 -4.64 20.63
C GLY A 518 0.47 -3.55 20.87
N TYR A 519 0.09 -2.42 21.46
CA TYR A 519 1.04 -1.33 21.75
C TYR A 519 1.71 -1.45 23.12
N SER A 520 1.29 -2.41 23.95
CA SER A 520 1.82 -2.52 25.31
C SER A 520 3.20 -3.17 25.34
N ASP A 521 4.03 -2.75 26.30
CA ASP A 521 5.35 -3.36 26.55
C ASP A 521 5.21 -4.82 27.00
N GLU A 522 4.11 -5.16 27.68
CA GLU A 522 3.78 -6.52 28.08
C GLU A 522 3.58 -7.43 26.86
N TRP A 523 2.98 -6.89 25.78
CA TRP A 523 2.87 -7.66 24.54
C TRP A 523 4.24 -7.89 23.88
N VAL A 524 5.10 -6.91 23.87
CA VAL A 524 6.47 -7.08 23.32
C VAL A 524 7.20 -8.20 24.05
N ALA A 525 7.16 -8.21 25.39
CA ALA A 525 7.78 -9.27 26.20
C ALA A 525 7.12 -10.63 25.99
N GLU A 526 5.79 -10.68 25.89
CA GLU A 526 5.04 -11.93 25.64
C GLU A 526 5.32 -12.48 24.23
N ALA A 527 5.40 -11.63 23.22
CA ALA A 527 5.72 -12.02 21.86
C ALA A 527 7.12 -12.63 21.77
N GLU A 528 8.10 -12.05 22.46
CA GLU A 528 9.46 -12.62 22.59
C GLU A 528 9.43 -13.99 23.27
N ARG A 529 8.68 -14.14 24.38
CA ARG A 529 8.49 -15.43 25.06
C ARG A 529 7.86 -16.48 24.15
N ARG A 530 6.93 -16.08 23.27
CA ARG A 530 6.29 -16.96 22.28
C ARG A 530 7.20 -17.25 21.06
N GLY A 531 8.36 -16.59 20.94
CA GLY A 531 9.28 -16.71 19.81
C GLY A 531 8.75 -16.05 18.53
N LEU A 532 7.89 -15.04 18.65
CA LEU A 532 7.42 -14.25 17.50
C LEU A 532 8.46 -13.17 17.15
N PRO A 533 8.79 -12.98 15.85
CA PRO A 533 9.77 -11.99 15.43
C PRO A 533 9.24 -10.55 15.63
N ASN A 534 10.12 -9.66 16.12
CA ASN A 534 9.87 -8.23 16.21
C ASN A 534 10.84 -7.49 15.28
N ILE A 535 10.44 -7.31 14.04
CA ILE A 535 11.28 -6.75 12.96
C ILE A 535 10.94 -5.28 12.77
N LYS A 536 11.76 -4.40 13.34
CA LYS A 536 11.46 -2.97 13.47
C LYS A 536 11.78 -2.15 12.22
N SER A 537 12.65 -2.63 11.33
CA SER A 537 13.07 -1.87 10.15
C SER A 537 12.95 -2.68 8.86
N MET A 538 12.77 -1.95 7.75
CA MET A 538 12.85 -2.53 6.40
C MET A 538 14.18 -3.24 6.16
N VAL A 539 15.30 -2.66 6.62
CA VAL A 539 16.64 -3.23 6.42
C VAL A 539 16.79 -4.61 7.06
N GLU A 540 16.14 -4.83 8.21
CA GLU A 540 16.10 -6.15 8.86
C GLU A 540 15.16 -7.11 8.11
N ALA A 541 13.99 -6.61 7.70
CA ALA A 541 12.94 -7.40 7.09
C ALA A 541 13.35 -8.02 5.75
N VAL A 542 14.04 -7.26 4.90
CA VAL A 542 14.45 -7.67 3.54
C VAL A 542 15.19 -9.00 3.50
N GLY A 543 15.95 -9.34 4.56
CA GLY A 543 16.64 -10.61 4.66
C GLY A 543 15.72 -11.84 4.59
N SER A 544 14.43 -11.69 4.93
CA SER A 544 13.44 -12.78 4.88
C SER A 544 13.13 -13.25 3.46
N LEU A 545 13.31 -12.40 2.44
CA LEU A 545 13.09 -12.75 1.03
C LEU A 545 14.04 -13.85 0.52
N VAL A 546 15.26 -13.87 1.03
CA VAL A 546 16.34 -14.73 0.51
C VAL A 546 16.67 -15.89 1.44
N LYS A 547 15.86 -16.16 2.45
CA LYS A 547 15.99 -17.34 3.29
C LYS A 547 15.76 -18.62 2.47
N PRO A 548 16.52 -19.71 2.72
CA PRO A 548 16.38 -20.95 1.96
C PRO A 548 14.95 -21.51 1.93
N GLU A 549 14.23 -21.44 3.06
CA GLU A 549 12.84 -21.87 3.17
C GLU A 549 11.88 -20.99 2.34
N THR A 550 12.10 -19.68 2.30
CA THR A 550 11.33 -18.74 1.47
C THR A 550 11.55 -19.00 -0.01
N VAL A 551 12.82 -19.16 -0.42
CA VAL A 551 13.17 -19.48 -1.82
C VAL A 551 12.51 -20.79 -2.24
N LYS A 552 12.66 -21.84 -1.43
CA LYS A 552 12.06 -23.16 -1.71
C LYS A 552 10.54 -23.11 -1.85
N MET A 553 9.87 -22.35 -0.99
CA MET A 553 8.42 -22.16 -1.07
C MET A 553 8.02 -21.48 -2.38
N PHE A 554 8.60 -20.33 -2.69
CA PHE A 554 8.23 -19.58 -3.88
C PHE A 554 8.55 -20.31 -5.19
N GLU A 555 9.69 -20.99 -5.27
CA GLU A 555 10.03 -21.83 -6.42
C GLU A 555 9.10 -23.02 -6.54
N GLY A 556 8.72 -23.63 -5.41
CA GLY A 556 7.79 -24.77 -5.37
C GLY A 556 6.39 -24.45 -5.92
N PHE A 557 5.97 -23.18 -5.87
CA PHE A 557 4.71 -22.70 -6.44
C PHE A 557 4.90 -21.93 -7.76
N GLY A 558 6.13 -21.80 -8.26
CA GLY A 558 6.42 -21.05 -9.48
C GLY A 558 6.13 -19.55 -9.39
N VAL A 559 6.07 -18.98 -8.17
CA VAL A 559 5.77 -17.56 -7.95
C VAL A 559 6.98 -16.69 -8.19
N PHE A 560 8.13 -17.07 -7.60
CA PHE A 560 9.42 -16.45 -7.82
C PHE A 560 10.51 -17.50 -8.01
N THR A 561 11.49 -17.16 -8.82
CA THR A 561 12.79 -17.84 -8.82
C THR A 561 13.72 -17.26 -7.75
N GLU A 562 14.74 -18.00 -7.34
CA GLU A 562 15.79 -17.50 -6.42
C GLU A 562 16.42 -16.19 -6.96
N ALA A 563 16.66 -16.10 -8.27
CA ALA A 563 17.20 -14.91 -8.91
C ALA A 563 16.28 -13.70 -8.78
N GLU A 564 14.97 -13.87 -8.98
CA GLU A 564 13.98 -12.81 -8.81
C GLU A 564 13.89 -12.33 -7.36
N LEU A 565 13.99 -13.23 -6.36
CA LEU A 565 13.99 -12.87 -4.93
C LEU A 565 15.26 -12.10 -4.52
N LYS A 566 16.43 -12.56 -4.96
CA LYS A 566 17.71 -11.87 -4.73
C LYS A 566 17.70 -10.47 -5.35
N SER A 567 17.21 -10.35 -6.57
CA SER A 567 17.05 -9.05 -7.24
C SER A 567 16.17 -8.09 -6.44
N ARG A 568 15.03 -8.56 -5.94
CA ARG A 568 14.13 -7.72 -5.14
C ARG A 568 14.77 -7.28 -3.82
N ALA A 569 15.52 -8.15 -3.16
CA ALA A 569 16.25 -7.81 -1.96
C ALA A 569 17.29 -6.70 -2.21
N GLU A 570 18.07 -6.82 -3.29
CA GLU A 570 19.06 -5.80 -3.69
C GLU A 570 18.37 -4.45 -4.01
N ILE A 571 17.27 -4.48 -4.76
CA ILE A 571 16.49 -3.28 -5.09
C ILE A 571 15.96 -2.60 -3.82
N LYS A 572 15.47 -3.36 -2.85
CA LYS A 572 14.95 -2.82 -1.59
C LYS A 572 16.05 -2.17 -0.74
N TYR A 573 17.23 -2.79 -0.60
CA TYR A 573 18.37 -2.17 0.08
C TYR A 573 18.83 -0.89 -0.61
N GLU A 574 18.91 -0.90 -1.92
CA GLU A 574 19.27 0.28 -2.71
C GLU A 574 18.23 1.40 -2.57
N ALA A 575 16.93 1.06 -2.62
CA ALA A 575 15.84 2.02 -2.45
C ALA A 575 15.88 2.67 -1.07
N TYR A 576 16.08 1.88 0.01
CA TYR A 576 16.26 2.39 1.36
C TYR A 576 17.41 3.40 1.44
N SER A 577 18.57 3.01 0.94
CA SER A 577 19.78 3.85 0.95
C SER A 577 19.57 5.14 0.18
N LYS A 578 18.95 5.08 -1.00
CA LYS A 578 18.66 6.25 -1.84
C LYS A 578 17.66 7.20 -1.17
N ALA A 579 16.60 6.68 -0.58
CA ALA A 579 15.58 7.49 0.08
C ALA A 579 16.17 8.27 1.26
N ILE A 580 16.85 7.61 2.19
CA ILE A 580 17.47 8.28 3.34
C ILE A 580 18.59 9.25 2.89
N ASN A 581 19.34 8.92 1.84
CA ASN A 581 20.35 9.83 1.28
C ASN A 581 19.73 11.12 0.71
N ILE A 582 18.57 11.01 0.02
CA ILE A 582 17.83 12.17 -0.48
C ILE A 582 17.36 13.03 0.69
N GLU A 583 16.75 12.42 1.70
CA GLU A 583 16.30 13.11 2.91
C GLU A 583 17.46 13.85 3.63
N ALA A 584 18.57 13.15 3.89
CA ALA A 584 19.73 13.72 4.55
C ALA A 584 20.33 14.90 3.77
N LYS A 585 20.46 14.76 2.45
CA LYS A 585 20.95 15.86 1.59
C LYS A 585 19.97 17.03 1.55
N THR A 586 18.67 16.77 1.56
CA THR A 586 17.64 17.81 1.64
C THR A 586 17.74 18.57 2.96
N MET A 587 17.92 17.86 4.09
CA MET A 587 18.16 18.53 5.39
C MET A 587 19.39 19.42 5.39
N ILE A 588 20.50 18.95 4.82
CA ILE A 588 21.73 19.74 4.70
C ILE A 588 21.50 21.00 3.86
N ASP A 589 20.80 20.85 2.73
CA ASP A 589 20.49 21.99 1.83
C ASP A 589 19.59 23.03 2.51
N MET A 590 18.48 22.58 3.12
CA MET A 590 17.55 23.45 3.85
C MET A 590 18.24 24.13 5.05
N ALA A 591 18.98 23.38 5.85
CA ALA A 591 19.71 23.95 6.98
C ALA A 591 20.72 24.99 6.53
N GLY A 592 21.52 24.69 5.49
CA GLY A 592 22.59 25.57 5.04
C GLY A 592 22.14 26.80 4.27
N LYS A 593 21.07 26.72 3.50
CA LYS A 593 20.63 27.77 2.58
C LYS A 593 19.41 28.56 3.06
N GLU A 594 18.62 27.99 3.95
CA GLU A 594 17.35 28.58 4.37
C GLU A 594 17.33 28.84 5.88
N ILE A 595 17.47 27.82 6.72
CA ILE A 595 17.26 27.89 8.16
C ILE A 595 18.38 28.70 8.85
N ILE A 596 19.63 28.30 8.68
CA ILE A 596 20.79 28.98 9.31
C ILE A 596 20.83 30.46 8.90
N PRO A 597 20.70 30.83 7.62
CA PRO A 597 20.65 32.26 7.25
C PRO A 597 19.47 33.00 7.86
N ALA A 598 18.30 32.44 7.97
CA ALA A 598 17.14 33.05 8.60
C ALA A 598 17.35 33.27 10.09
N VAL A 599 17.91 32.29 10.81
CA VAL A 599 18.25 32.42 12.24
C VAL A 599 19.34 33.45 12.47
N ILE A 600 20.36 33.55 11.58
CA ILE A 600 21.37 34.62 11.64
C ILE A 600 20.71 35.99 11.49
N SER A 601 19.77 36.15 10.56
CA SER A 601 19.05 37.42 10.36
C SER A 601 18.26 37.80 11.61
N TYR A 602 17.56 36.85 12.22
CA TYR A 602 16.83 37.07 13.48
C TYR A 602 17.72 37.40 14.66
N THR A 603 18.88 36.72 14.82
CA THR A 603 19.84 37.04 15.87
C THR A 603 20.44 38.43 15.69
N THR A 604 20.60 38.90 14.45
CA THR A 604 21.05 40.29 14.16
C THR A 604 20.01 41.31 14.60
N GLU A 605 18.71 41.04 14.33
CA GLU A 605 17.61 41.91 14.78
C GLU A 605 17.52 41.96 16.32
N LEU A 606 17.63 40.82 16.98
CA LEU A 606 17.68 40.75 18.46
C LEU A 606 18.88 41.53 19.04
N ALA A 607 20.06 41.40 18.42
CA ALA A 607 21.25 42.16 18.87
C ALA A 607 21.06 43.66 18.73
N ASN A 608 20.47 44.12 17.62
CA ASN A 608 20.10 45.53 17.42
C ASN A 608 19.09 45.98 18.47
N SER A 609 18.10 45.17 18.79
CA SER A 609 17.09 45.44 19.82
C SER A 609 17.74 45.59 21.19
N VAL A 610 18.65 44.68 21.58
CA VAL A 610 19.40 44.75 22.84
C VAL A 610 20.17 46.07 22.96
N LEU A 611 20.85 46.49 21.87
CA LEU A 611 21.62 47.74 21.86
C LEU A 611 20.69 48.95 21.98
N SER A 612 19.63 49.04 21.19
CA SER A 612 18.69 50.17 21.14
C SER A 612 17.95 50.34 22.48
N VAL A 613 17.51 49.25 23.11
CA VAL A 613 16.82 49.28 24.42
C VAL A 613 17.76 49.77 25.53
N LYS A 614 19.02 49.29 25.53
CA LYS A 614 20.03 49.73 26.47
C LYS A 614 20.39 51.22 26.31
N GLU A 615 20.54 51.70 25.07
CA GLU A 615 20.77 53.12 24.77
C GLU A 615 19.63 54.03 25.22
N ALA A 616 18.39 53.52 25.15
CA ALA A 616 17.21 54.21 25.66
C ALA A 616 17.10 54.18 27.19
N GLY A 617 18.03 53.52 27.91
CA GLY A 617 18.07 53.42 29.37
C GLY A 617 17.06 52.43 29.96
N ALA A 618 16.53 51.51 29.15
CA ALA A 618 15.58 50.48 29.57
C ALA A 618 16.27 49.11 29.77
N ASP A 619 15.57 48.19 30.44
CA ASP A 619 16.04 46.82 30.65
C ASP A 619 15.88 45.98 29.34
N ALA A 620 16.99 45.43 28.88
CA ALA A 620 17.08 44.59 27.70
C ALA A 620 17.37 43.11 28.04
N SER A 621 17.09 42.68 29.25
CA SER A 621 17.41 41.32 29.72
C SER A 621 16.65 40.27 28.89
N VAL A 622 15.36 40.46 28.60
CA VAL A 622 14.55 39.52 27.82
C VAL A 622 15.11 39.33 26.42
N GLN A 623 15.44 40.42 25.72
CA GLN A 623 16.02 40.32 24.37
C GLN A 623 17.39 39.64 24.38
N ALA A 624 18.21 39.90 25.42
CA ALA A 624 19.53 39.30 25.58
C ALA A 624 19.45 37.79 25.89
N ASP A 625 18.45 37.35 26.67
CA ASP A 625 18.20 35.95 26.98
C ASP A 625 17.77 35.19 25.72
N ILE A 626 16.81 35.73 24.94
CA ILE A 626 16.38 35.14 23.68
C ILE A 626 17.54 35.07 22.67
N LEU A 627 18.34 36.14 22.55
CA LEU A 627 19.51 36.17 21.68
C LEU A 627 20.51 35.06 22.05
N THR A 628 20.77 34.88 23.35
CA THR A 628 21.67 33.84 23.84
C THR A 628 21.17 32.45 23.53
N GLU A 629 19.88 32.19 23.75
CA GLU A 629 19.23 30.89 23.46
C GLU A 629 19.28 30.56 21.99
N VAL A 630 18.81 31.47 21.12
CA VAL A 630 18.78 31.24 19.67
C VAL A 630 20.20 31.10 19.09
N SER A 631 21.19 31.87 19.62
CA SER A 631 22.60 31.71 19.24
C SER A 631 23.17 30.35 19.64
N GLY A 632 22.69 29.78 20.75
CA GLY A 632 22.98 28.40 21.15
C GLY A 632 22.51 27.39 20.13
N TYR A 633 21.23 27.45 19.73
CA TYR A 633 20.66 26.57 18.69
C TYR A 633 21.39 26.74 17.35
N LEU A 634 21.73 27.95 16.95
CA LEU A 634 22.49 28.20 15.72
C LEU A 634 23.84 27.47 15.71
N LYS A 635 24.55 27.46 16.85
CA LYS A 635 25.80 26.72 17.00
C LYS A 635 25.59 25.21 16.89
N GLU A 636 24.55 24.69 17.55
CA GLU A 636 24.19 23.28 17.49
C GLU A 636 23.81 22.85 16.05
N MET A 637 22.96 23.63 15.35
CA MET A 637 22.59 23.40 13.96
C MET A 637 23.81 23.29 13.04
N LYS A 638 24.76 24.23 13.19
CA LYS A 638 25.96 24.23 12.36
C LYS A 638 26.83 23.00 12.58
N ALA A 639 26.99 22.58 13.84
CA ALA A 639 27.76 21.39 14.19
C ALA A 639 27.05 20.10 13.69
N ALA A 640 25.75 19.98 13.92
CA ALA A 640 24.97 18.83 13.52
C ALA A 640 24.87 18.70 11.97
N SER A 641 24.72 19.82 11.26
CA SER A 641 24.74 19.82 9.78
C SER A 641 26.09 19.35 9.21
N ALA A 642 27.20 19.76 9.84
CA ALA A 642 28.53 19.30 9.44
C ALA A 642 28.71 17.80 9.70
N LYS A 643 28.26 17.30 10.86
CA LYS A 643 28.27 15.88 11.20
C LYS A 643 27.43 15.06 10.22
N LEU A 644 26.23 15.52 9.89
CA LEU A 644 25.37 14.84 8.91
C LEU A 644 26.02 14.77 7.54
N ALA A 645 26.68 15.85 7.08
CA ALA A 645 27.42 15.86 5.81
C ALA A 645 28.57 14.84 5.80
N GLU A 646 29.31 14.71 6.89
CA GLU A 646 30.38 13.73 7.05
C GLU A 646 29.85 12.29 7.04
N THR A 647 28.75 12.01 7.75
CA THR A 647 28.14 10.67 7.78
C THR A 647 27.61 10.27 6.40
N VAL A 648 26.97 11.20 5.67
CA VAL A 648 26.52 10.96 4.28
C VAL A 648 27.68 10.66 3.34
N ALA A 649 28.80 11.39 3.47
CA ALA A 649 30.00 11.11 2.69
C ALA A 649 30.60 9.73 2.99
N THR A 650 30.59 9.33 4.25
CA THR A 650 31.04 8.02 4.70
C THR A 650 30.12 6.90 4.18
N ALA A 651 28.80 7.11 4.15
CA ALA A 651 27.83 6.14 3.64
C ALA A 651 28.12 5.73 2.18
N ALA A 652 28.69 6.62 1.40
CA ALA A 652 29.07 6.34 0.00
C ALA A 652 30.23 5.31 -0.14
N THR A 653 30.90 4.95 0.94
CA THR A 653 31.96 3.93 0.94
C THR A 653 31.43 2.49 1.14
N PHE A 654 30.15 2.34 1.46
CA PHE A 654 29.46 1.07 1.64
C PHE A 654 28.56 0.77 0.45
N GLU A 655 28.20 -0.50 0.25
CA GLU A 655 27.31 -0.96 -0.81
C GLU A 655 26.25 -1.94 -0.27
N GLY A 656 25.14 -2.07 -0.98
CA GLY A 656 24.08 -3.04 -0.71
C GLY A 656 23.56 -2.98 0.73
N LYS A 657 23.43 -4.15 1.37
CA LYS A 657 22.92 -4.27 2.75
C LYS A 657 23.73 -3.45 3.76
N ALA A 658 25.06 -3.49 3.68
CA ALA A 658 25.94 -2.75 4.61
C ALA A 658 25.73 -1.23 4.50
N GLN A 659 25.46 -0.73 3.31
CA GLN A 659 25.12 0.67 3.09
C GLN A 659 23.77 1.01 3.74
N ALA A 660 22.75 0.18 3.53
CA ALA A 660 21.42 0.38 4.12
C ALA A 660 21.47 0.35 5.66
N GLU A 661 22.24 -0.57 6.26
CA GLU A 661 22.50 -0.62 7.70
C GLU A 661 23.16 0.67 8.21
N TYR A 662 24.16 1.18 7.50
CA TYR A 662 24.81 2.43 7.88
C TYR A 662 23.87 3.64 7.78
N PHE A 663 23.02 3.71 6.75
CA PHE A 663 21.99 4.74 6.65
C PHE A 663 20.99 4.65 7.82
N ARG A 664 20.55 3.46 8.21
CA ARG A 664 19.64 3.25 9.33
C ARG A 664 20.28 3.65 10.67
N ASP A 665 21.49 3.16 10.94
CA ASP A 665 22.07 3.18 12.28
C ASP A 665 22.88 4.46 12.55
N THR A 666 23.35 5.16 11.51
CA THR A 666 24.24 6.31 11.65
C THR A 666 23.66 7.58 11.00
N VAL A 667 23.24 7.52 9.75
CA VAL A 667 22.78 8.71 9.04
C VAL A 667 21.44 9.20 9.61
N LYS A 668 20.47 8.31 9.85
CA LYS A 668 19.18 8.69 10.48
C LYS A 668 19.37 9.32 11.85
N VAL A 669 20.29 8.79 12.66
CA VAL A 669 20.60 9.38 13.99
C VAL A 669 21.15 10.80 13.83
N ALA A 670 22.07 11.03 12.89
CA ALA A 670 22.59 12.35 12.62
C ALA A 670 21.52 13.32 12.04
N MET A 671 20.53 12.80 11.30
CA MET A 671 19.37 13.59 10.86
C MET A 671 18.53 14.07 12.05
N ASP A 672 18.25 13.19 13.02
CA ASP A 672 17.50 13.53 14.23
C ASP A 672 18.27 14.56 15.10
N GLU A 673 19.59 14.42 15.20
CA GLU A 673 20.46 15.40 15.88
C GLU A 673 20.43 16.79 15.23
N LEU A 674 20.29 16.89 13.91
CA LEU A 674 20.11 18.17 13.21
C LEU A 674 18.69 18.72 13.37
N ARG A 675 17.69 17.87 13.33
CA ARG A 675 16.28 18.26 13.49
C ARG A 675 16.01 18.91 14.85
N ALA A 676 16.55 18.36 15.91
CA ALA A 676 16.26 18.79 17.29
C ALA A 676 16.52 20.29 17.57
N PRO A 677 17.68 20.89 17.26
CA PRO A 677 17.89 22.31 17.44
C PRO A 677 17.11 23.18 16.46
N VAL A 678 16.77 22.68 15.27
CA VAL A 678 15.97 23.42 14.29
C VAL A 678 14.52 23.55 14.78
N ASP A 679 13.90 22.45 15.21
CA ASP A 679 12.52 22.46 15.70
C ASP A 679 12.39 23.33 16.99
N LYS A 680 13.41 23.35 17.84
CA LYS A 680 13.45 24.28 18.99
C LYS A 680 13.54 25.74 18.57
N ALA A 681 14.37 26.07 17.58
CA ALA A 681 14.48 27.42 17.07
C ALA A 681 13.20 27.90 16.40
N GLU A 682 12.47 27.02 15.69
CA GLU A 682 11.17 27.34 15.09
C GLU A 682 10.16 27.87 16.13
N MET A 683 10.23 27.39 17.37
CA MET A 683 9.33 27.82 18.44
C MET A 683 9.60 29.25 18.94
N ILE A 684 10.75 29.83 18.61
CA ILE A 684 11.23 31.12 19.18
C ILE A 684 11.48 32.17 18.10
N VAL A 685 11.94 31.72 16.92
CA VAL A 685 12.22 32.63 15.79
C VAL A 685 10.93 33.24 15.28
N ASP A 686 10.94 34.56 15.08
CA ASP A 686 9.79 35.26 14.54
C ASP A 686 9.37 34.67 13.19
N LYS A 687 8.07 34.55 13.00
CA LYS A 687 7.46 33.96 11.79
C LYS A 687 7.88 34.69 10.50
N GLU A 688 8.15 36.01 10.57
CA GLU A 688 8.59 36.77 9.39
C GLU A 688 10.00 36.35 8.92
N PHE A 689 10.81 35.79 9.82
CA PHE A 689 12.14 35.26 9.48
C PHE A 689 12.14 33.77 9.13
N TRP A 690 11.11 33.00 9.60
CA TRP A 690 11.10 31.56 9.37
C TRP A 690 10.88 31.23 7.88
N PRO A 691 11.74 30.41 7.24
CA PRO A 691 11.84 30.38 5.78
C PRO A 691 10.76 29.54 5.06
N PHE A 692 9.96 28.78 5.78
CA PHE A 692 8.93 27.91 5.18
C PHE A 692 7.71 27.72 6.09
N PRO A 693 6.56 27.25 5.56
CA PRO A 693 5.34 27.05 6.33
C PRO A 693 5.51 26.05 7.48
N SER A 694 4.95 26.40 8.64
CA SER A 694 4.91 25.58 9.85
C SER A 694 3.86 24.48 9.75
N TYR A 695 3.86 23.54 10.71
CA TYR A 695 2.82 22.53 10.85
C TYR A 695 1.42 23.13 11.06
N SER A 696 1.31 24.26 11.76
CA SER A 696 0.04 24.97 11.91
C SER A 696 -0.56 25.35 10.55
N GLU A 697 0.25 25.85 9.64
CA GLU A 697 -0.17 26.29 8.33
C GLU A 697 -0.48 25.11 7.39
N LEU A 698 0.31 24.03 7.48
CA LEU A 698 0.15 22.85 6.62
C LEU A 698 -1.05 21.99 7.03
N LEU A 699 -1.32 21.85 8.32
CA LEU A 699 -2.34 20.94 8.85
C LEU A 699 -3.71 21.59 9.07
N PHE A 700 -3.76 22.91 9.29
CA PHE A 700 -5.00 23.58 9.71
C PHE A 700 -5.56 24.60 8.74
N GLU A 701 -4.82 25.02 7.73
CA GLU A 701 -5.25 26.06 6.77
C GLU A 701 -5.60 25.52 5.37
N VAL A 702 -6.05 24.29 5.27
CA VAL A 702 -6.45 23.66 3.98
C VAL A 702 -7.93 23.89 3.69
#